data_412c78dfd98df055d94157f0bf42011c
#
_entry.id   412c78dfd98df055d94157f0bf42011c
#
_cell.length_a   1.000
_cell.length_b   1.000
_cell.length_c   1.000
_cell.angle_alpha   90.00
_cell.angle_beta   90.00
_cell.angle_gamma   90.00
#
_symmetry.space_group_name_H-M   'P 1'
#
loop_
_entity.id
_entity.type
_entity.pdbx_description
1 polymer ?
#
loop_
_entity_poly.entity_id
_entity_poly.type
_entity_poly.pdbx_seq_one_letter_code
_entity_poly.pdbx_strand_id
1 'polypeptide(L)'
;VLIRLEYNENGVFNDYPTIFAINRNFGIKPNFVVKQDNKFINITNDYFILEYNKEKPFIASKLMPDSNLRITLNGTDKIWYVNNPEVKNLKASTYSFDYKSNFSLERGLYSLDGFASFDDTSRPVFVSDGTVKKNPSDGLDIYVFLYKDDFQKALDSYFHLTGKPLLPPRYAFGVWWNKCEDYNKEGVESVINNFNKIDAPVSGFLLGNKWNSTSSNYGYDLTKFPNKNDLINSLHSNNVYFGLTLNTNKNLLPGDFGYDSIKNVASPNKNNEIPINVYNSKLLDIFFSETINNLGVDFMLIDEINNDKIREFILTYYTYEYLESVNHRRALVLSRNYDIAAHRYSILYSGKTKVSWKTLKYLPYYNNLSSNLGLAYLSHDIGGFENGTEDAELYTRYVQLGTYSPIFRFSSKNGRYYKREPWKWDTLTLNIVKDYIRLRNKLIPYIYSEAYKYSNSGINLITPLYMDHIKILDEPLYRNEYHFGKELLVSPITEPKDKVMNRVVHRIYLPKGVWYELKTGKKFPGGKRYVTFYKDEDYPVFAKSGAIVPMAILDDEDLNNTKPPKKMEIQVFPGTSNNYDLYEDDGFSTLYKEGYYIKTNIDYNYRKDNYTLIIRPVEGKTGIVPDKRDYRIRFRNTKEPSYVKVNVNKFEVDFETNFDENDFYIYVPNVPTTEQLTINCGGQAIEIDAVRIINEEIDEIINGLLIETDLKEKIADILFGDMSIRKKRIAIRKLKSHGLNRLFIKMFIKLLEYISEI
;
A
#
# COMPACT_ATOMS: atom_id res chain seq x y z
N VAL A 1 16.53 -0.51 20.93
CA VAL A 1 17.78 -1.28 21.11
C VAL A 1 17.64 -2.66 20.48
N LEU A 2 18.66 -3.15 19.80
CA LEU A 2 18.72 -4.49 19.23
C LEU A 2 19.76 -5.32 19.98
N ILE A 3 19.38 -6.53 20.36
CA ILE A 3 20.27 -7.52 20.98
C ILE A 3 20.34 -8.74 20.08
N ARG A 4 21.54 -9.18 19.72
CA ARG A 4 21.77 -10.46 19.06
C ARG A 4 22.22 -11.50 20.10
N LEU A 5 21.61 -12.66 20.09
CA LEU A 5 21.92 -13.80 20.93
C LEU A 5 22.36 -14.95 20.05
N GLU A 6 23.60 -15.42 20.25
CA GLU A 6 24.11 -16.59 19.57
C GLU A 6 24.47 -17.67 20.60
N TYR A 7 24.13 -18.90 20.26
CA TYR A 7 24.54 -20.08 21.04
C TYR A 7 24.98 -21.20 20.10
N ASN A 8 26.10 -21.84 20.42
CA ASN A 8 26.58 -23.04 19.73
C ASN A 8 27.31 -23.92 20.71
N GLU A 9 26.97 -25.23 20.78
CA GLU A 9 27.58 -26.20 21.71
C GLU A 9 29.08 -26.36 21.47
N ASN A 10 29.54 -26.23 20.23
CA ASN A 10 30.94 -26.35 19.84
C ASN A 10 31.73 -25.04 19.96
N GLY A 11 31.09 -23.96 20.36
CA GLY A 11 31.72 -22.65 20.49
C GLY A 11 32.16 -22.02 19.16
N VAL A 12 31.66 -22.53 18.03
CA VAL A 12 31.98 -22.02 16.69
C VAL A 12 30.84 -21.11 16.23
N PHE A 13 31.13 -19.84 16.02
CA PHE A 13 30.18 -18.85 15.57
C PHE A 13 30.49 -18.44 14.13
N ASN A 14 29.43 -18.20 13.36
CA ASN A 14 29.51 -17.84 11.97
C ASN A 14 28.85 -16.44 11.78
N ASP A 15 29.62 -15.51 11.24
CA ASP A 15 29.21 -14.12 11.06
C ASP A 15 28.82 -13.78 9.62
N TYR A 16 28.55 -14.78 8.76
CA TYR A 16 28.02 -14.48 7.43
C TYR A 16 26.67 -13.76 7.51
N PRO A 17 26.46 -12.72 6.70
CA PRO A 17 25.13 -12.13 6.55
C PRO A 17 24.13 -13.22 6.13
N THR A 18 22.96 -13.21 6.73
CA THR A 18 21.85 -14.07 6.32
C THR A 18 20.93 -13.36 5.37
N ILE A 19 19.99 -14.07 4.75
CA ILE A 19 18.93 -13.42 3.96
C ILE A 19 18.03 -12.51 4.80
N PHE A 20 18.07 -12.61 6.12
CA PHE A 20 17.39 -11.73 7.06
C PHE A 20 18.31 -10.60 7.53
N ALA A 21 19.41 -10.91 8.17
CA ALA A 21 20.32 -9.97 8.82
C ALA A 21 21.53 -9.66 7.93
N ILE A 22 21.45 -8.61 7.13
CA ILE A 22 22.53 -8.23 6.21
C ILE A 22 23.49 -7.18 6.77
N ASN A 23 23.03 -6.36 7.71
CA ASN A 23 23.81 -5.28 8.30
C ASN A 23 23.74 -5.29 9.82
N ARG A 24 24.78 -5.80 10.45
CA ARG A 24 24.91 -5.89 11.92
C ARG A 24 25.63 -4.70 12.54
N ASN A 25 26.21 -3.80 11.72
CA ASN A 25 26.93 -2.64 12.20
C ASN A 25 25.99 -1.43 12.32
N PHE A 26 25.62 -1.09 13.56
CA PHE A 26 24.78 0.06 13.87
C PHE A 26 25.58 1.37 14.09
N GLY A 27 26.92 1.31 13.96
CA GLY A 27 27.80 2.46 14.10
C GLY A 27 27.96 2.97 15.54
N ILE A 28 26.88 3.09 16.27
CA ILE A 28 26.86 3.54 17.68
C ILE A 28 26.43 2.38 18.56
N LYS A 29 27.30 2.02 19.51
CA LYS A 29 26.94 1.07 20.57
C LYS A 29 26.31 1.86 21.73
N PRO A 30 25.16 1.40 22.26
CA PRO A 30 24.61 1.99 23.47
C PRO A 30 25.59 1.78 24.63
N ASN A 31 25.68 2.78 25.53
CA ASN A 31 26.44 2.60 26.77
C ASN A 31 25.80 1.48 27.59
N PHE A 32 26.62 0.55 28.07
CA PHE A 32 26.16 -0.52 28.94
C PHE A 32 27.24 -0.91 29.97
N VAL A 33 26.80 -1.48 31.07
CA VAL A 33 27.67 -1.97 32.14
C VAL A 33 27.54 -3.47 32.21
N VAL A 34 28.68 -4.17 32.21
CA VAL A 34 28.74 -5.61 32.40
C VAL A 34 29.26 -5.92 33.80
N LYS A 35 28.47 -6.68 34.55
CA LYS A 35 28.87 -7.28 35.83
C LYS A 35 28.80 -8.78 35.70
N GLN A 36 29.87 -9.49 36.06
CA GLN A 36 29.88 -10.93 36.01
C GLN A 36 30.61 -11.54 37.20
N ASP A 37 30.17 -12.70 37.61
CA ASP A 37 30.81 -13.58 38.57
C ASP A 37 30.83 -15.02 38.02
N ASN A 38 31.08 -15.99 38.87
CA ASN A 38 31.14 -17.40 38.47
C ASN A 38 29.77 -17.95 38.02
N LYS A 39 28.67 -17.34 38.48
CA LYS A 39 27.29 -17.83 38.26
C LYS A 39 26.50 -17.00 37.27
N PHE A 40 26.71 -15.69 37.26
CA PHE A 40 25.86 -14.73 36.52
C PHE A 40 26.68 -13.81 35.60
N ILE A 41 26.04 -13.41 34.51
CA ILE A 41 26.40 -12.24 33.71
C ILE A 41 25.18 -11.31 33.73
N ASN A 42 25.41 -10.06 34.13
CA ASN A 42 24.39 -8.99 34.06
C ASN A 42 24.87 -7.88 33.14
N ILE A 43 24.08 -7.57 32.12
CA ILE A 43 24.32 -6.45 31.21
C ILE A 43 23.20 -5.45 31.39
N THR A 44 23.55 -4.23 31.78
CA THR A 44 22.58 -3.17 32.09
C THR A 44 22.86 -1.90 31.33
N ASN A 45 21.81 -1.23 30.91
CA ASN A 45 21.83 0.15 30.45
C ASN A 45 20.53 0.87 30.87
N ASP A 46 20.30 2.09 30.40
CA ASP A 46 19.10 2.86 30.73
C ASP A 46 17.80 2.24 30.15
N TYR A 47 17.92 1.29 29.25
CA TYR A 47 16.82 0.71 28.51
C TYR A 47 16.40 -0.68 28.99
N PHE A 48 17.39 -1.52 29.37
CA PHE A 48 17.14 -2.90 29.74
C PHE A 48 18.13 -3.42 30.78
N ILE A 49 17.74 -4.55 31.42
CA ILE A 49 18.59 -5.40 32.25
C ILE A 49 18.57 -6.80 31.65
N LEU A 50 19.72 -7.30 31.20
CA LEU A 50 19.90 -8.68 30.76
C LEU A 50 20.59 -9.47 31.85
N GLU A 51 20.01 -10.60 32.25
CA GLU A 51 20.56 -11.53 33.25
C GLU A 51 20.74 -12.90 32.61
N TYR A 52 21.94 -13.44 32.72
CA TYR A 52 22.29 -14.78 32.24
C TYR A 52 22.89 -15.64 33.38
N ASN A 53 22.27 -16.80 33.65
CA ASN A 53 22.74 -17.76 34.64
C ASN A 53 23.56 -18.85 33.95
N LYS A 54 24.89 -18.88 34.23
CA LYS A 54 25.85 -19.80 33.62
C LYS A 54 25.69 -21.27 34.05
N GLU A 55 25.09 -21.49 35.22
CA GLU A 55 24.91 -22.81 35.80
C GLU A 55 23.68 -23.55 35.31
N LYS A 56 22.74 -22.84 34.68
CA LYS A 56 21.51 -23.42 34.15
C LYS A 56 21.66 -23.74 32.66
N PRO A 57 21.01 -24.78 32.16
CA PRO A 57 20.98 -25.05 30.73
C PRO A 57 20.34 -23.91 29.97
N PHE A 58 20.68 -23.75 28.70
CA PHE A 58 20.08 -22.75 27.83
C PHE A 58 18.68 -23.18 27.42
N ILE A 59 17.77 -23.19 28.39
CA ILE A 59 16.35 -23.56 28.26
C ILE A 59 15.51 -22.32 28.55
N ALA A 60 14.51 -22.10 27.71
CA ALA A 60 13.50 -21.13 28.01
C ALA A 60 12.46 -21.70 28.95
N SER A 61 12.15 -21.00 30.00
CA SER A 61 11.06 -21.31 30.90
C SER A 61 10.16 -20.09 31.08
N LYS A 62 8.86 -20.34 31.15
CA LYS A 62 7.87 -19.32 31.49
C LYS A 62 7.99 -18.86 32.96
N LEU A 63 8.54 -19.73 33.81
CA LEU A 63 8.80 -19.46 35.22
C LEU A 63 10.20 -18.89 35.38
N MET A 64 10.32 -17.66 35.81
CA MET A 64 11.58 -16.91 35.91
C MET A 64 12.71 -17.62 36.65
N PRO A 65 12.46 -18.38 37.76
CA PRO A 65 13.50 -19.10 38.45
C PRO A 65 14.24 -20.17 37.60
N ASP A 66 13.55 -20.69 36.59
CA ASP A 66 14.07 -21.77 35.73
C ASP A 66 14.69 -21.25 34.42
N SER A 67 14.51 -19.97 34.14
CA SER A 67 15.10 -19.33 32.95
C SER A 67 16.58 -19.04 33.15
N ASN A 68 17.43 -19.43 32.19
CA ASN A 68 18.83 -19.06 32.25
C ASN A 68 19.17 -17.71 31.65
N LEU A 69 18.29 -17.15 30.79
CA LEU A 69 18.45 -15.82 30.17
C LEU A 69 17.14 -15.09 30.16
N ARG A 70 17.15 -13.87 30.67
CA ARG A 70 16.02 -12.97 30.62
C ARG A 70 16.45 -11.53 30.36
N ILE A 71 15.62 -10.79 29.70
CA ILE A 71 15.78 -9.37 29.41
C ILE A 71 14.58 -8.63 29.94
N THR A 72 14.80 -7.75 30.92
CA THR A 72 13.75 -6.91 31.51
C THR A 72 13.83 -5.51 30.89
N LEU A 73 12.69 -4.96 30.44
CA LEU A 73 12.60 -3.59 29.98
C LEU A 73 12.48 -2.64 31.17
N ASN A 74 13.45 -1.74 31.32
CA ASN A 74 13.50 -0.80 32.45
C ASN A 74 12.24 0.07 32.54
N GLY A 75 11.74 0.21 33.77
CA GLY A 75 10.52 0.98 34.03
C GLY A 75 9.23 0.25 33.69
N THR A 76 9.30 -1.05 33.39
CA THR A 76 8.15 -1.89 33.09
C THR A 76 8.26 -3.24 33.81
N ASP A 77 7.15 -3.99 33.84
CA ASP A 77 7.10 -5.38 34.30
C ASP A 77 7.33 -6.40 33.19
N LYS A 78 7.76 -5.92 32.00
CA LYS A 78 7.84 -6.72 30.77
C LYS A 78 9.19 -7.39 30.66
N ILE A 79 9.16 -8.70 30.44
CA ILE A 79 10.35 -9.55 30.42
C ILE A 79 10.31 -10.45 29.19
N TRP A 80 11.39 -10.39 28.41
CA TRP A 80 11.65 -11.34 27.35
C TRP A 80 12.57 -12.47 27.83
N TYR A 81 12.33 -13.67 27.34
CA TYR A 81 13.18 -14.87 27.57
C TYR A 81 13.17 -15.75 26.32
N VAL A 82 14.14 -16.65 26.19
CA VAL A 82 14.25 -17.56 25.03
C VAL A 82 12.99 -18.43 24.93
N ASN A 83 12.42 -18.55 23.71
CA ASN A 83 11.14 -19.18 23.41
C ASN A 83 9.91 -18.50 24.07
N ASN A 84 10.03 -17.22 24.44
CA ASN A 84 8.87 -16.45 24.86
C ASN A 84 7.78 -16.54 23.78
N PRO A 85 6.53 -16.93 24.12
CA PRO A 85 5.44 -17.02 23.14
C PRO A 85 4.99 -15.64 22.59
N GLU A 86 5.42 -14.53 23.22
CA GLU A 86 5.10 -13.17 22.81
C GLU A 86 3.58 -13.01 22.55
N VAL A 87 2.78 -13.36 23.55
CA VAL A 87 1.31 -13.43 23.43
C VAL A 87 0.64 -12.11 23.04
N LYS A 88 1.28 -10.99 23.35
CA LYS A 88 0.79 -9.65 22.99
C LYS A 88 1.39 -9.11 21.69
N ASN A 89 2.08 -9.94 20.93
CA ASN A 89 2.56 -9.60 19.59
C ASN A 89 1.37 -9.38 18.65
N LEU A 90 1.37 -8.29 17.89
CA LEU A 90 0.27 -7.89 17.02
C LEU A 90 0.13 -8.80 15.80
N LYS A 91 1.06 -9.73 15.64
CA LYS A 91 1.13 -10.70 14.57
C LYS A 91 1.35 -10.06 13.19
N ALA A 92 1.71 -10.91 12.26
CA ALA A 92 1.94 -10.57 10.86
C ALA A 92 1.60 -11.78 9.99
N SER A 93 1.68 -11.60 8.69
CA SER A 93 1.61 -12.70 7.75
C SER A 93 2.61 -12.54 6.63
N THR A 94 3.32 -13.64 6.34
CA THR A 94 4.16 -13.80 5.17
C THR A 94 3.67 -14.93 4.25
N TYR A 95 2.47 -15.45 4.52
CA TYR A 95 1.81 -16.44 3.66
C TYR A 95 0.77 -15.79 2.77
N SER A 96 0.66 -16.27 1.53
CA SER A 96 -0.41 -15.87 0.64
C SER A 96 -1.78 -16.21 1.24
N PHE A 97 -2.73 -15.32 1.05
CA PHE A 97 -4.10 -15.47 1.52
C PHE A 97 -4.94 -16.17 0.44
N ASP A 98 -4.77 -17.47 0.29
CA ASP A 98 -5.60 -18.27 -0.60
C ASP A 98 -6.83 -18.79 0.15
N TYR A 99 -7.99 -18.69 -0.46
CA TYR A 99 -9.26 -19.13 0.17
C TYR A 99 -9.29 -20.66 0.48
N LYS A 100 -8.39 -21.43 -0.12
CA LYS A 100 -8.26 -22.89 0.08
C LYS A 100 -7.25 -23.27 1.16
N SER A 101 -6.45 -22.33 1.64
CA SER A 101 -5.41 -22.60 2.62
C SER A 101 -5.84 -22.17 4.03
N ASN A 102 -5.38 -22.91 5.04
CA ASN A 102 -5.45 -22.45 6.41
C ASN A 102 -4.45 -21.31 6.58
N PHE A 103 -4.97 -20.16 6.91
CA PHE A 103 -4.18 -18.97 7.13
C PHE A 103 -3.56 -18.98 8.52
N SER A 104 -2.22 -18.97 8.58
CA SER A 104 -1.49 -18.90 9.84
C SER A 104 -0.90 -17.50 10.06
N LEU A 105 -0.99 -17.02 11.30
CA LEU A 105 -0.34 -15.79 11.73
C LEU A 105 1.04 -16.10 12.29
N GLU A 106 2.02 -15.29 11.91
CA GLU A 106 3.38 -15.32 12.39
C GLU A 106 3.65 -14.16 13.35
N ARG A 107 4.85 -14.13 13.94
CA ARG A 107 5.30 -12.97 14.71
C ARG A 107 5.49 -11.78 13.80
N GLY A 108 4.96 -10.62 14.22
CA GLY A 108 5.27 -9.34 13.65
C GLY A 108 6.36 -8.63 14.44
N LEU A 109 6.77 -7.47 13.96
CA LEU A 109 7.73 -6.62 14.66
C LEU A 109 7.10 -5.91 15.86
N TYR A 110 5.79 -5.68 15.84
CA TYR A 110 5.10 -4.89 16.86
C TYR A 110 4.41 -5.75 17.92
N SER A 111 4.59 -5.36 19.17
CA SER A 111 3.99 -6.02 20.33
C SER A 111 3.64 -5.00 21.40
N LEU A 112 2.53 -5.24 22.12
CA LEU A 112 2.15 -4.43 23.30
C LEU A 112 3.08 -4.69 24.49
N ASP A 113 3.95 -5.71 24.41
CA ASP A 113 5.01 -5.93 25.39
C ASP A 113 6.26 -5.07 25.13
N GLY A 114 6.31 -4.35 24.00
CA GLY A 114 7.39 -3.43 23.66
C GLY A 114 8.69 -4.13 23.23
N PHE A 115 8.58 -5.39 22.85
CA PHE A 115 9.67 -6.18 22.26
C PHE A 115 9.14 -7.18 21.24
N ALA A 116 9.99 -7.59 20.32
CA ALA A 116 9.76 -8.72 19.42
C ALA A 116 11.07 -9.44 19.13
N SER A 117 11.02 -10.74 18.86
CA SER A 117 12.20 -11.52 18.52
C SER A 117 12.02 -12.31 17.23
N PHE A 118 13.13 -12.44 16.48
CA PHE A 118 13.20 -13.21 15.25
C PHE A 118 14.34 -14.24 15.35
N ASP A 119 14.00 -15.48 15.00
CA ASP A 119 14.96 -16.58 14.89
C ASP A 119 15.56 -16.61 13.50
N ASP A 120 16.86 -16.45 13.40
CA ASP A 120 17.64 -16.44 12.16
C ASP A 120 18.53 -17.68 11.99
N THR A 121 18.39 -18.65 12.88
CA THR A 121 19.28 -19.80 13.02
C THR A 121 19.49 -20.59 11.73
N SER A 122 18.43 -20.86 10.98
CA SER A 122 18.45 -21.74 9.81
C SER A 122 18.37 -21.02 8.46
N ARG A 123 18.34 -19.69 8.46
CA ARG A 123 18.22 -18.95 7.21
C ARG A 123 19.49 -19.01 6.37
N PRO A 124 19.36 -19.13 5.03
CA PRO A 124 20.51 -19.11 4.14
C PRO A 124 21.41 -17.90 4.33
N VAL A 125 22.67 -18.05 3.98
CA VAL A 125 23.71 -17.04 4.14
C VAL A 125 24.20 -16.52 2.80
N PHE A 126 24.60 -15.25 2.78
CA PHE A 126 25.35 -14.67 1.68
C PHE A 126 26.83 -14.91 1.90
N VAL A 127 27.51 -15.47 0.89
CA VAL A 127 28.98 -15.57 0.90
C VAL A 127 29.61 -14.38 0.19
N SER A 128 30.93 -14.25 0.27
CA SER A 128 31.68 -13.08 -0.17
C SER A 128 31.48 -12.65 -1.63
N ASP A 129 31.09 -13.59 -2.50
CA ASP A 129 30.81 -13.34 -3.91
C ASP A 129 29.33 -12.97 -4.19
N GLY A 130 28.53 -12.80 -3.14
CA GLY A 130 27.09 -12.50 -3.25
C GLY A 130 26.21 -13.73 -3.51
N THR A 131 26.78 -14.93 -3.60
CA THR A 131 25.96 -16.14 -3.77
C THR A 131 25.27 -16.54 -2.47
N VAL A 132 24.11 -17.17 -2.59
CA VAL A 132 23.33 -17.67 -1.45
C VAL A 132 23.64 -19.16 -1.22
N LYS A 133 23.94 -19.51 0.02
CA LYS A 133 24.20 -20.90 0.45
C LYS A 133 23.35 -21.26 1.66
N LYS A 134 23.15 -22.57 1.86
CA LYS A 134 22.54 -23.05 3.11
C LYS A 134 23.40 -22.65 4.29
N ASN A 135 22.76 -22.28 5.40
CA ASN A 135 23.47 -21.92 6.62
C ASN A 135 24.22 -23.17 7.16
N PRO A 136 25.53 -23.08 7.35
CA PRO A 136 26.31 -24.20 7.92
C PRO A 136 26.15 -24.31 9.45
N SER A 137 25.55 -23.32 10.12
CA SER A 137 25.40 -23.33 11.58
C SER A 137 24.23 -24.21 12.03
N ASP A 138 24.41 -24.93 13.12
CA ASP A 138 23.41 -25.72 13.83
C ASP A 138 23.04 -25.15 15.21
N GLY A 139 23.59 -23.97 15.55
CA GLY A 139 23.33 -23.25 16.80
C GLY A 139 22.07 -22.38 16.78
N LEU A 140 21.93 -21.50 17.79
CA LEU A 140 20.90 -20.47 17.85
C LEU A 140 21.47 -19.13 17.39
N ASP A 141 20.67 -18.37 16.64
CA ASP A 141 20.91 -16.97 16.29
C ASP A 141 19.58 -16.22 16.33
N ILE A 142 19.39 -15.40 17.37
CA ILE A 142 18.12 -14.71 17.65
C ILE A 142 18.38 -13.22 17.77
N TYR A 143 17.53 -12.43 17.13
CA TYR A 143 17.50 -10.97 17.23
C TYR A 143 16.32 -10.54 18.09
N VAL A 144 16.58 -9.77 19.16
CA VAL A 144 15.57 -9.24 20.06
C VAL A 144 15.53 -7.72 19.91
N PHE A 145 14.41 -7.22 19.43
CA PHE A 145 14.12 -5.78 19.29
C PHE A 145 13.43 -5.29 20.57
N LEU A 146 14.00 -4.28 21.21
CA LEU A 146 13.46 -3.63 22.41
C LEU A 146 13.13 -2.17 22.07
N TYR A 147 11.87 -1.78 22.14
CA TYR A 147 11.40 -0.46 21.70
C TYR A 147 10.32 0.16 22.59
N LYS A 148 9.82 -0.58 23.59
CA LYS A 148 8.71 -0.16 24.48
C LYS A 148 7.44 0.12 23.68
N ASP A 149 7.06 1.39 23.51
CA ASP A 149 5.89 1.85 22.75
C ASP A 149 6.25 2.61 21.48
N ASP A 150 7.53 2.73 21.16
CA ASP A 150 8.02 3.44 19.97
C ASP A 150 8.17 2.49 18.77
N PHE A 151 7.08 2.24 18.09
CA PHE A 151 7.04 1.35 16.92
C PHE A 151 7.91 1.85 15.75
N GLN A 152 8.08 3.18 15.60
CA GLN A 152 8.96 3.70 14.54
C GLN A 152 10.43 3.33 14.79
N LYS A 153 10.90 3.43 16.03
CA LYS A 153 12.27 2.96 16.37
C LYS A 153 12.46 1.47 16.15
N ALA A 154 11.41 0.67 16.37
CA ALA A 154 11.44 -0.75 16.03
C ALA A 154 11.68 -0.94 14.53
N LEU A 155 10.92 -0.23 13.70
CA LEU A 155 11.01 -0.29 12.25
C LEU A 155 12.36 0.22 11.72
N ASP A 156 12.87 1.32 12.26
CA ASP A 156 14.18 1.86 11.91
C ASP A 156 15.30 0.84 12.19
N SER A 157 15.27 0.20 13.36
CA SER A 157 16.23 -0.85 13.72
C SER A 157 16.09 -2.09 12.83
N TYR A 158 14.85 -2.46 12.49
CA TYR A 158 14.55 -3.58 11.61
C TYR A 158 15.09 -3.35 10.20
N PHE A 159 14.82 -2.19 9.59
CA PHE A 159 15.34 -1.87 8.27
C PHE A 159 16.85 -1.64 8.25
N HIS A 160 17.42 -1.18 9.35
CA HIS A 160 18.88 -1.12 9.46
C HIS A 160 19.50 -2.52 9.41
N LEU A 161 18.98 -3.46 10.18
CA LEU A 161 19.45 -4.84 10.21
C LEU A 161 19.19 -5.58 8.89
N THR A 162 17.97 -5.46 8.38
CA THR A 162 17.49 -6.27 7.25
C THR A 162 17.70 -5.61 5.89
N GLY A 163 18.09 -4.35 5.86
CA GLY A 163 18.25 -3.56 4.64
C GLY A 163 17.02 -2.70 4.32
N LYS A 164 17.24 -1.67 3.53
CA LYS A 164 16.18 -0.73 3.12
C LYS A 164 15.17 -1.38 2.19
N PRO A 165 13.88 -0.95 2.26
CA PRO A 165 12.89 -1.34 1.27
C PRO A 165 13.27 -0.90 -0.14
N LEU A 166 12.85 -1.68 -1.14
CA LEU A 166 13.05 -1.29 -2.53
C LEU A 166 12.16 -0.07 -2.90
N LEU A 167 12.58 0.68 -3.91
CA LEU A 167 11.73 1.62 -4.61
C LEU A 167 11.40 1.02 -5.98
N PRO A 168 10.15 0.57 -6.22
CA PRO A 168 9.77 0.01 -7.50
C PRO A 168 9.79 1.08 -8.61
N PRO A 169 9.78 0.67 -9.89
CA PRO A 169 9.57 1.63 -10.97
C PRO A 169 8.24 2.35 -10.80
N ARG A 170 8.20 3.62 -11.20
CA ARG A 170 7.02 4.48 -10.98
C ARG A 170 5.73 3.94 -11.60
N TYR A 171 5.82 3.28 -12.77
CA TYR A 171 4.65 2.68 -13.41
C TYR A 171 3.97 1.60 -12.55
N ALA A 172 4.68 1.01 -11.59
CA ALA A 172 4.11 0.05 -10.65
C ALA A 172 2.96 0.63 -9.81
N PHE A 173 2.91 1.95 -9.65
CA PHE A 173 1.87 2.64 -8.88
C PHE A 173 0.65 3.06 -9.71
N GLY A 174 0.66 2.84 -11.02
CA GLY A 174 -0.51 2.94 -11.88
C GLY A 174 -1.43 1.73 -11.72
N VAL A 175 -2.33 1.55 -12.67
CA VAL A 175 -3.27 0.42 -12.70
C VAL A 175 -2.72 -0.68 -13.60
N TRP A 176 -2.80 -1.93 -13.13
CA TRP A 176 -2.34 -3.09 -13.89
C TRP A 176 -3.52 -3.97 -14.30
N TRP A 177 -3.38 -4.59 -15.46
CA TRP A 177 -4.29 -5.62 -15.94
C TRP A 177 -3.66 -7.01 -15.82
N ASN A 178 -4.36 -7.94 -15.15
CA ASN A 178 -3.89 -9.32 -14.94
C ASN A 178 -5.04 -10.34 -14.95
N LYS A 179 -6.06 -10.16 -15.78
CA LYS A 179 -7.05 -11.22 -15.96
C LYS A 179 -6.39 -12.39 -16.69
N CYS A 180 -6.50 -13.62 -16.14
CA CYS A 180 -5.80 -14.80 -16.66
C CYS A 180 -6.57 -15.47 -17.81
N GLU A 181 -6.92 -14.71 -18.84
CA GLU A 181 -7.51 -15.27 -20.07
C GLU A 181 -6.45 -15.88 -20.98
N ASP A 182 -6.89 -16.68 -21.93
CA ASP A 182 -6.05 -17.28 -22.97
C ASP A 182 -5.83 -16.25 -24.10
N TYR A 183 -5.01 -15.24 -23.81
CA TYR A 183 -4.72 -14.17 -24.77
C TYR A 183 -3.75 -14.62 -25.87
N ASN A 184 -3.97 -14.07 -27.05
CA ASN A 184 -2.96 -13.91 -28.11
C ASN A 184 -2.57 -12.42 -28.17
N LYS A 185 -1.69 -12.07 -29.13
CA LYS A 185 -1.24 -10.69 -29.33
C LYS A 185 -2.41 -9.71 -29.49
N GLU A 186 -3.34 -10.03 -30.39
CA GLU A 186 -4.50 -9.19 -30.71
C GLU A 186 -5.42 -9.02 -29.49
N GLY A 187 -5.55 -10.07 -28.69
CA GLY A 187 -6.33 -10.02 -27.44
C GLY A 187 -5.74 -9.08 -26.40
N VAL A 188 -4.43 -9.09 -26.22
CA VAL A 188 -3.72 -8.15 -25.35
C VAL A 188 -3.90 -6.71 -25.82
N GLU A 189 -3.64 -6.44 -27.11
CA GLU A 189 -3.79 -5.11 -27.70
C GLU A 189 -5.24 -4.62 -27.61
N SER A 190 -6.23 -5.50 -27.81
CA SER A 190 -7.65 -5.17 -27.68
C SER A 190 -8.02 -4.69 -26.28
N VAL A 191 -7.49 -5.29 -25.24
CA VAL A 191 -7.74 -4.86 -23.85
C VAL A 191 -7.24 -3.43 -23.65
N ILE A 192 -6.02 -3.13 -24.07
CA ILE A 192 -5.45 -1.78 -23.93
C ILE A 192 -6.24 -0.75 -24.75
N ASN A 193 -6.62 -1.09 -25.98
CA ASN A 193 -7.44 -0.21 -26.80
C ASN A 193 -8.80 0.08 -26.18
N ASN A 194 -9.42 -0.88 -25.51
CA ASN A 194 -10.69 -0.68 -24.81
C ASN A 194 -10.52 0.22 -23.58
N PHE A 195 -9.44 0.09 -22.83
CA PHE A 195 -9.14 1.04 -21.74
C PHE A 195 -8.94 2.45 -22.26
N ASN A 196 -8.22 2.61 -23.38
CA ASN A 196 -8.04 3.92 -24.03
C ASN A 196 -9.39 4.51 -24.52
N LYS A 197 -10.29 3.70 -25.08
CA LYS A 197 -11.61 4.14 -25.54
C LYS A 197 -12.51 4.66 -24.42
N ILE A 198 -12.35 4.16 -23.21
CA ILE A 198 -13.13 4.64 -22.05
C ILE A 198 -12.39 5.70 -21.24
N ASP A 199 -11.25 6.19 -21.71
CA ASP A 199 -10.38 7.16 -21.01
C ASP A 199 -9.93 6.68 -19.61
N ALA A 200 -9.69 5.40 -19.45
CA ALA A 200 -9.17 4.81 -18.20
C ALA A 200 -7.70 4.39 -18.38
N PRO A 201 -6.75 4.97 -17.62
CA PRO A 201 -5.34 4.64 -17.76
C PRO A 201 -4.98 3.26 -17.24
N VAL A 202 -4.06 2.59 -17.94
CA VAL A 202 -3.42 1.33 -17.54
C VAL A 202 -1.92 1.46 -17.77
N SER A 203 -1.10 1.13 -16.77
CA SER A 203 0.36 1.26 -16.85
C SER A 203 1.09 -0.09 -16.97
N GLY A 204 0.43 -1.20 -16.66
CA GLY A 204 1.01 -2.53 -16.72
C GLY A 204 0.04 -3.61 -17.19
N PHE A 205 0.55 -4.53 -18.01
CA PHE A 205 -0.16 -5.73 -18.42
C PHE A 205 0.64 -6.95 -17.95
N LEU A 206 0.11 -7.69 -16.98
CA LEU A 206 0.68 -8.94 -16.50
C LEU A 206 -0.07 -10.09 -17.15
N LEU A 207 0.60 -10.78 -18.09
CA LEU A 207 0.06 -11.94 -18.76
C LEU A 207 0.08 -13.15 -17.82
N GLY A 208 -1.07 -13.75 -17.62
CA GLY A 208 -1.25 -14.94 -16.76
C GLY A 208 -0.66 -16.19 -17.41
N ASN A 209 -0.99 -17.34 -16.83
CA ASN A 209 -0.59 -18.65 -17.36
C ASN A 209 -1.10 -18.86 -18.80
N LYS A 210 -0.54 -19.84 -19.53
CA LYS A 210 -0.85 -20.22 -20.93
C LYS A 210 -0.24 -19.32 -22.03
N TRP A 211 0.77 -18.56 -21.71
CA TRP A 211 1.56 -17.83 -22.70
C TRP A 211 2.68 -18.69 -23.32
N ASN A 212 3.10 -19.74 -22.61
CA ASN A 212 4.19 -20.62 -23.02
C ASN A 212 3.71 -21.76 -23.93
N SER A 213 4.62 -22.31 -24.72
CA SER A 213 4.37 -23.46 -25.59
C SER A 213 4.28 -24.78 -24.79
N THR A 214 3.80 -25.84 -25.44
CA THR A 214 3.76 -27.18 -24.85
C THR A 214 5.12 -27.85 -24.74
N SER A 215 6.10 -27.41 -25.57
CA SER A 215 7.47 -27.93 -25.62
C SER A 215 8.48 -27.11 -24.82
N SER A 216 8.06 -26.01 -24.21
CA SER A 216 8.91 -25.09 -23.48
C SER A 216 8.17 -24.53 -22.27
N ASN A 217 8.80 -24.51 -21.11
CA ASN A 217 8.23 -23.87 -19.92
C ASN A 217 8.53 -22.37 -19.85
N TYR A 218 9.59 -21.91 -20.52
CA TYR A 218 10.07 -20.54 -20.53
C TYR A 218 10.18 -19.95 -21.95
N GLY A 219 9.37 -20.43 -22.89
CA GLY A 219 9.29 -19.92 -24.28
C GLY A 219 7.87 -19.62 -24.67
N TYR A 220 7.68 -18.56 -25.44
CA TYR A 220 6.36 -18.16 -25.94
C TYR A 220 5.74 -19.21 -26.87
N ASP A 221 4.43 -19.36 -26.78
CA ASP A 221 3.65 -20.04 -27.80
C ASP A 221 3.61 -19.17 -29.08
N LEU A 222 4.37 -19.58 -30.09
CA LEU A 222 4.49 -18.83 -31.33
C LEU A 222 3.20 -18.77 -32.16
N THR A 223 2.22 -19.61 -31.86
CA THR A 223 0.89 -19.52 -32.49
C THR A 223 0.08 -18.34 -31.95
N LYS A 224 0.33 -17.95 -30.72
CA LYS A 224 -0.31 -16.82 -30.05
C LYS A 224 0.51 -15.53 -30.10
N PHE A 225 1.82 -15.68 -30.02
CA PHE A 225 2.81 -14.60 -29.99
C PHE A 225 3.93 -14.86 -30.99
N PRO A 226 3.66 -14.73 -32.30
CA PRO A 226 4.64 -15.07 -33.35
C PRO A 226 5.90 -14.20 -33.28
N ASN A 227 5.76 -12.96 -32.84
CA ASN A 227 6.87 -12.06 -32.55
C ASN A 227 6.59 -11.28 -31.25
N LYS A 228 7.23 -11.69 -30.15
CA LYS A 228 7.08 -11.02 -28.85
C LYS A 228 7.48 -9.54 -28.86
N ASN A 229 8.49 -9.19 -29.67
CA ASN A 229 9.00 -7.82 -29.74
C ASN A 229 7.95 -6.86 -30.31
N ASP A 230 7.16 -7.32 -31.28
CA ASP A 230 6.07 -6.51 -31.85
C ASP A 230 5.01 -6.21 -30.77
N LEU A 231 4.66 -7.19 -29.96
CA LEU A 231 3.74 -7.00 -28.83
C LEU A 231 4.31 -6.02 -27.80
N ILE A 232 5.54 -6.26 -27.36
CA ILE A 232 6.19 -5.44 -26.32
C ILE A 232 6.34 -3.98 -26.80
N ASN A 233 6.76 -3.79 -28.05
CA ASN A 233 6.90 -2.46 -28.65
C ASN A 233 5.54 -1.75 -28.78
N SER A 234 4.49 -2.48 -29.15
CA SER A 234 3.12 -1.95 -29.22
C SER A 234 2.63 -1.49 -27.84
N LEU A 235 2.91 -2.26 -26.79
CA LEU A 235 2.55 -1.87 -25.42
C LEU A 235 3.37 -0.67 -24.94
N HIS A 236 4.69 -0.68 -25.16
CA HIS A 236 5.56 0.43 -24.78
C HIS A 236 5.20 1.73 -25.51
N SER A 237 4.78 1.67 -26.76
CA SER A 237 4.30 2.86 -27.49
C SER A 237 3.03 3.47 -26.88
N ASN A 238 2.28 2.68 -26.11
CA ASN A 238 1.13 3.12 -25.32
C ASN A 238 1.48 3.41 -23.85
N ASN A 239 2.76 3.46 -23.47
CA ASN A 239 3.24 3.59 -22.08
C ASN A 239 2.73 2.48 -21.15
N VAL A 240 2.50 1.28 -21.69
CA VAL A 240 2.13 0.09 -20.93
C VAL A 240 3.32 -0.84 -20.84
N TYR A 241 3.68 -1.24 -19.64
CA TYR A 241 4.78 -2.18 -19.38
C TYR A 241 4.25 -3.61 -19.33
N PHE A 242 5.07 -4.55 -19.74
CA PHE A 242 4.65 -5.94 -19.97
C PHE A 242 5.34 -6.91 -19.03
N GLY A 243 4.55 -7.75 -18.36
CA GLY A 243 5.04 -8.78 -17.46
C GLY A 243 4.45 -10.16 -17.75
N LEU A 244 5.12 -11.20 -17.25
CA LEU A 244 4.69 -12.59 -17.32
C LEU A 244 4.55 -13.22 -15.94
N THR A 245 3.59 -14.12 -15.82
CA THR A 245 3.50 -15.04 -14.69
C THR A 245 4.39 -16.25 -14.95
N LEU A 246 5.34 -16.50 -14.06
CA LEU A 246 6.30 -17.60 -14.15
C LEU A 246 6.04 -18.63 -13.04
N ASN A 247 6.06 -19.90 -13.41
CA ASN A 247 6.09 -21.00 -12.45
C ASN A 247 7.48 -21.63 -12.44
N THR A 248 8.33 -21.16 -11.56
CA THR A 248 9.73 -21.58 -11.45
C THR A 248 9.91 -22.94 -10.77
N ASN A 249 8.84 -23.62 -10.33
CA ASN A 249 8.84 -25.05 -9.99
C ASN A 249 8.90 -25.97 -11.21
N LYS A 250 8.58 -25.42 -12.39
CA LYS A 250 8.75 -26.16 -13.64
C LYS A 250 10.22 -26.26 -14.02
N ASN A 251 10.63 -27.46 -14.44
CA ASN A 251 11.98 -27.73 -14.92
C ASN A 251 12.22 -27.04 -16.27
N LEU A 252 13.48 -26.75 -16.60
CA LEU A 252 13.87 -26.40 -17.96
C LEU A 252 13.72 -27.61 -18.88
N LEU A 253 13.13 -27.38 -20.03
CA LEU A 253 12.97 -28.38 -21.08
C LEU A 253 13.98 -28.15 -22.22
N PRO A 254 14.31 -29.18 -23.05
CA PRO A 254 15.21 -29.01 -24.17
C PRO A 254 14.83 -27.92 -25.19
N GLY A 255 13.53 -27.52 -25.21
CA GLY A 255 13.04 -26.42 -26.02
C GLY A 255 13.20 -25.02 -25.41
N ASP A 256 13.62 -24.93 -24.17
CA ASP A 256 13.84 -23.65 -23.51
C ASP A 256 15.15 -23.00 -23.93
N PHE A 257 15.11 -21.68 -24.13
CA PHE A 257 16.33 -20.95 -24.48
C PHE A 257 17.30 -21.00 -23.26
N GLY A 258 18.59 -21.27 -23.56
CA GLY A 258 19.61 -21.45 -22.51
C GLY A 258 19.73 -22.88 -21.95
N TYR A 259 18.87 -23.81 -22.37
CA TYR A 259 18.94 -25.21 -21.89
C TYR A 259 20.32 -25.84 -22.08
N ASP A 260 20.90 -25.73 -23.28
CA ASP A 260 22.20 -26.33 -23.60
C ASP A 260 23.35 -25.71 -22.80
N SER A 261 23.29 -24.41 -22.53
CA SER A 261 24.26 -23.72 -21.67
C SER A 261 24.15 -24.20 -20.21
N ILE A 262 22.92 -24.34 -19.72
CA ILE A 262 22.64 -24.77 -18.33
C ILE A 262 23.02 -26.25 -18.13
N LYS A 263 22.83 -27.09 -19.15
CA LYS A 263 23.23 -28.50 -19.12
C LYS A 263 24.70 -28.74 -18.80
N ASN A 264 25.58 -27.76 -19.08
CA ASN A 264 26.99 -27.82 -18.73
C ASN A 264 27.29 -27.62 -17.25
N VAL A 265 26.38 -27.01 -16.50
CA VAL A 265 26.53 -26.68 -15.06
C VAL A 265 25.53 -27.39 -14.16
N ALA A 266 24.52 -28.05 -14.74
CA ALA A 266 23.51 -28.82 -14.02
C ALA A 266 23.05 -30.01 -14.86
N SER A 267 23.10 -31.20 -14.29
CA SER A 267 22.74 -32.43 -15.00
C SER A 267 21.22 -32.56 -15.16
N PRO A 268 20.72 -32.89 -16.36
CA PRO A 268 19.32 -33.23 -16.56
C PRO A 268 18.88 -34.46 -15.77
N ASN A 269 17.62 -34.52 -15.42
CA ASN A 269 16.98 -35.70 -14.85
C ASN A 269 16.74 -36.80 -15.92
N LYS A 270 16.12 -37.90 -15.54
CA LYS A 270 15.82 -39.04 -16.43
C LYS A 270 14.93 -38.67 -17.62
N ASN A 271 14.18 -37.57 -17.53
CA ASN A 271 13.30 -37.08 -18.60
C ASN A 271 13.96 -36.00 -19.47
N ASN A 272 15.28 -35.79 -19.35
CA ASN A 272 15.99 -34.67 -19.95
C ASN A 272 15.55 -33.28 -19.55
N GLU A 273 15.02 -33.14 -18.32
CA GLU A 273 14.60 -31.87 -17.74
C GLU A 273 15.61 -31.42 -16.70
N ILE A 274 15.85 -30.12 -16.57
CA ILE A 274 16.77 -29.55 -15.59
C ILE A 274 15.98 -28.81 -14.51
N PRO A 275 16.01 -29.31 -13.25
CA PRO A 275 15.40 -28.59 -12.12
C PRO A 275 16.14 -27.27 -11.82
N ILE A 276 15.40 -26.22 -11.53
CA ILE A 276 15.99 -24.95 -11.12
C ILE A 276 16.39 -25.04 -9.64
N ASN A 277 17.68 -25.28 -9.41
CA ASN A 277 18.26 -25.32 -8.06
C ASN A 277 18.75 -23.92 -7.66
N VAL A 278 18.06 -23.28 -6.72
CA VAL A 278 18.37 -21.92 -6.24
C VAL A 278 19.71 -21.78 -5.51
N TYR A 279 20.34 -22.88 -5.12
CA TYR A 279 21.67 -22.89 -4.51
C TYR A 279 22.80 -23.16 -5.55
N ASN A 280 22.46 -23.32 -6.81
CA ASN A 280 23.43 -23.41 -7.90
C ASN A 280 23.54 -22.04 -8.59
N SER A 281 24.48 -21.21 -8.14
CA SER A 281 24.67 -19.86 -8.68
C SER A 281 24.97 -19.83 -10.16
N LYS A 282 25.79 -20.78 -10.66
CA LYS A 282 26.12 -20.86 -12.10
C LYS A 282 24.91 -21.17 -12.96
N LEU A 283 24.00 -22.03 -12.47
CA LEU A 283 22.72 -22.28 -13.14
C LEU A 283 21.89 -21.00 -13.17
N LEU A 284 21.77 -20.31 -12.03
CA LEU A 284 20.96 -19.08 -11.93
C LEU A 284 21.52 -17.96 -12.81
N ASP A 285 22.84 -17.79 -12.87
CA ASP A 285 23.46 -16.79 -13.76
C ASP A 285 23.07 -17.00 -15.22
N ILE A 286 23.11 -18.25 -15.70
CA ILE A 286 22.70 -18.57 -17.08
C ILE A 286 21.18 -18.46 -17.24
N PHE A 287 20.41 -18.94 -16.27
CA PHE A 287 18.96 -18.88 -16.29
C PHE A 287 18.47 -17.44 -16.43
N PHE A 288 19.02 -16.51 -15.67
CA PHE A 288 18.63 -15.11 -15.79
C PHE A 288 19.19 -14.43 -17.04
N SER A 289 20.46 -14.62 -17.35
CA SER A 289 21.10 -13.95 -18.48
C SER A 289 20.63 -14.44 -19.85
N GLU A 290 20.31 -15.73 -19.98
CA GLU A 290 19.83 -16.30 -21.24
C GLU A 290 18.32 -16.52 -21.22
N THR A 291 17.80 -17.39 -20.34
CA THR A 291 16.39 -17.83 -20.38
C THR A 291 15.42 -16.68 -20.07
N ILE A 292 15.58 -16.04 -18.92
CA ILE A 292 14.67 -14.94 -18.51
C ILE A 292 14.87 -13.70 -19.37
N ASN A 293 16.10 -13.34 -19.66
CA ASN A 293 16.39 -12.19 -20.51
C ASN A 293 15.79 -12.35 -21.92
N ASN A 294 15.77 -13.56 -22.47
CA ASN A 294 15.15 -13.84 -23.76
C ASN A 294 13.64 -13.59 -23.77
N LEU A 295 12.96 -13.60 -22.61
CA LEU A 295 11.53 -13.28 -22.54
C LEU A 295 11.25 -11.81 -22.87
N GLY A 296 12.19 -10.91 -22.63
CA GLY A 296 12.10 -9.49 -22.96
C GLY A 296 11.09 -8.69 -22.13
N VAL A 297 10.65 -9.22 -21.01
CA VAL A 297 9.62 -8.60 -20.16
C VAL A 297 10.18 -7.52 -19.25
N ASP A 298 9.31 -6.59 -18.85
CA ASP A 298 9.66 -5.51 -17.93
C ASP A 298 9.60 -5.96 -16.47
N PHE A 299 8.68 -6.87 -16.14
CA PHE A 299 8.47 -7.38 -14.79
C PHE A 299 7.88 -8.81 -14.81
N MET A 300 7.79 -9.43 -13.63
CA MET A 300 7.27 -10.78 -13.52
C MET A 300 6.55 -11.06 -12.21
N LEU A 301 5.64 -12.02 -12.24
CA LEU A 301 5.05 -12.65 -11.06
C LEU A 301 5.61 -14.07 -10.93
N ILE A 302 6.23 -14.37 -9.79
CA ILE A 302 6.59 -15.73 -9.40
C ILE A 302 5.39 -16.32 -8.66
N ASP A 303 4.67 -17.24 -9.32
CA ASP A 303 3.45 -17.87 -8.79
C ASP A 303 3.71 -19.35 -8.52
N GLU A 304 4.34 -19.65 -7.39
CA GLU A 304 4.62 -21.01 -6.94
C GLU A 304 3.62 -21.49 -5.90
N ILE A 305 3.17 -22.74 -6.03
CA ILE A 305 2.14 -23.32 -5.17
C ILE A 305 2.74 -23.99 -3.92
N ASN A 306 4.04 -24.27 -3.91
CA ASN A 306 4.67 -25.13 -2.90
C ASN A 306 4.96 -24.47 -1.54
N ASN A 307 4.60 -23.22 -1.33
CA ASN A 307 4.83 -22.46 -0.10
C ASN A 307 6.30 -22.44 0.39
N ASP A 308 7.28 -22.57 -0.51
CA ASP A 308 8.69 -22.47 -0.19
C ASP A 308 9.15 -21.01 -0.23
N LYS A 309 8.96 -20.32 0.89
CA LYS A 309 9.31 -18.91 1.07
C LYS A 309 10.78 -18.61 0.82
N ILE A 310 11.64 -19.51 1.25
CA ILE A 310 13.09 -19.34 1.12
C ILE A 310 13.50 -19.42 -0.35
N ARG A 311 12.96 -20.39 -1.07
CA ARG A 311 13.23 -20.54 -2.50
C ARG A 311 12.77 -19.32 -3.29
N GLU A 312 11.53 -18.86 -3.07
CA GLU A 312 11.03 -17.64 -3.75
C GLU A 312 11.83 -16.41 -3.35
N PHE A 313 12.21 -16.27 -2.08
CA PHE A 313 13.09 -15.17 -1.65
C PHE A 313 14.43 -15.15 -2.41
N ILE A 314 15.07 -16.31 -2.55
CA ILE A 314 16.34 -16.41 -3.27
C ILE A 314 16.15 -16.06 -4.75
N LEU A 315 15.08 -16.53 -5.38
CA LEU A 315 14.76 -16.19 -6.77
C LEU A 315 14.49 -14.68 -6.96
N THR A 316 13.75 -14.05 -6.04
CA THR A 316 13.52 -12.60 -6.11
C THR A 316 14.79 -11.80 -5.92
N TYR A 317 15.68 -12.26 -5.01
CA TYR A 317 17.00 -11.68 -4.83
C TYR A 317 17.84 -11.72 -6.12
N TYR A 318 17.98 -12.90 -6.74
CA TYR A 318 18.76 -13.03 -7.99
C TYR A 318 18.13 -12.25 -9.15
N THR A 319 16.80 -12.20 -9.22
CA THR A 319 16.11 -11.36 -10.20
C THR A 319 16.43 -9.88 -10.00
N TYR A 320 16.38 -9.42 -8.75
CA TYR A 320 16.73 -8.06 -8.37
C TYR A 320 18.18 -7.73 -8.74
N GLU A 321 19.12 -8.57 -8.31
CA GLU A 321 20.55 -8.38 -8.61
C GLU A 321 20.83 -8.36 -10.12
N TYR A 322 20.22 -9.27 -10.88
CA TYR A 322 20.40 -9.31 -12.33
C TYR A 322 19.87 -8.04 -13.01
N LEU A 323 18.66 -7.62 -12.69
CA LEU A 323 18.07 -6.43 -13.32
C LEU A 323 18.79 -5.14 -12.92
N GLU A 324 19.17 -4.99 -11.68
CA GLU A 324 19.81 -3.77 -11.20
C GLU A 324 21.30 -3.69 -11.57
N SER A 325 22.04 -4.77 -11.43
CA SER A 325 23.50 -4.76 -11.67
C SER A 325 23.86 -4.85 -13.16
N VAL A 326 23.11 -5.63 -13.95
CA VAL A 326 23.40 -5.85 -15.35
C VAL A 326 22.65 -4.88 -16.27
N ASN A 327 21.37 -4.67 -16.00
CA ASN A 327 20.52 -3.84 -16.85
C ASN A 327 20.36 -2.39 -16.34
N HIS A 328 20.87 -2.08 -15.15
CA HIS A 328 20.70 -0.78 -14.48
C HIS A 328 19.24 -0.32 -14.40
N ARG A 329 18.32 -1.28 -14.29
CA ARG A 329 16.87 -1.08 -14.19
C ARG A 329 16.39 -1.50 -12.82
N ARG A 330 15.36 -0.83 -12.33
CA ARG A 330 14.69 -1.25 -11.09
C ARG A 330 13.96 -2.56 -11.31
N ALA A 331 14.18 -3.49 -10.39
CA ALA A 331 13.44 -4.74 -10.39
C ALA A 331 11.99 -4.53 -9.97
N LEU A 332 11.10 -5.23 -10.66
CA LEU A 332 9.70 -5.37 -10.29
C LEU A 332 9.33 -6.84 -10.38
N VAL A 333 9.26 -7.48 -9.22
CA VAL A 333 8.91 -8.89 -9.09
C VAL A 333 7.79 -9.01 -8.08
N LEU A 334 6.68 -9.64 -8.49
CA LEU A 334 5.66 -10.09 -7.55
C LEU A 334 6.02 -11.48 -7.07
N SER A 335 5.95 -11.69 -5.76
CA SER A 335 6.17 -12.98 -5.12
C SER A 335 4.93 -13.41 -4.36
N ARG A 336 4.49 -14.65 -4.59
CA ARG A 336 3.32 -15.21 -3.88
C ARG A 336 3.67 -15.66 -2.47
N ASN A 337 4.83 -16.30 -2.32
CA ASN A 337 5.34 -16.70 -1.03
C ASN A 337 6.58 -15.87 -0.71
N TYR A 338 6.63 -15.30 0.46
CA TYR A 338 7.72 -14.41 0.84
C TYR A 338 8.11 -14.61 2.30
N ASP A 339 9.37 -14.43 2.60
CA ASP A 339 9.88 -14.49 3.98
C ASP A 339 9.93 -13.07 4.56
N ILE A 340 10.15 -12.97 5.85
CA ILE A 340 10.49 -11.69 6.49
C ILE A 340 11.69 -11.08 5.75
N ALA A 341 11.80 -9.78 5.72
CA ALA A 341 12.78 -9.03 4.92
C ALA A 341 12.58 -9.07 3.38
N ALA A 342 11.45 -9.57 2.88
CA ALA A 342 11.10 -9.53 1.46
C ALA A 342 10.91 -8.10 0.92
N HIS A 343 10.74 -7.10 1.78
CA HIS A 343 10.63 -5.68 1.42
C HIS A 343 11.81 -5.17 0.58
N ARG A 344 12.95 -5.86 0.58
CA ARG A 344 14.13 -5.46 -0.21
C ARG A 344 14.00 -5.74 -1.70
N TYR A 345 13.27 -6.79 -2.10
CA TYR A 345 13.36 -7.34 -3.45
C TYR A 345 12.03 -7.52 -4.16
N SER A 346 10.91 -7.58 -3.44
CA SER A 346 9.64 -7.95 -4.06
C SER A 346 8.45 -7.08 -3.69
N ILE A 347 7.51 -7.03 -4.62
CA ILE A 347 6.11 -6.70 -4.39
C ILE A 347 5.42 -8.00 -3.94
N LEU A 348 4.54 -7.92 -2.98
CA LEU A 348 3.98 -9.08 -2.32
C LEU A 348 2.59 -9.38 -2.86
N TYR A 349 2.40 -10.57 -3.38
CA TYR A 349 1.10 -11.03 -3.87
C TYR A 349 0.33 -11.72 -2.75
N SER A 350 -0.85 -11.20 -2.40
CA SER A 350 -1.65 -11.74 -1.29
C SER A 350 -2.34 -13.08 -1.57
N GLY A 351 -2.26 -13.57 -2.80
CA GLY A 351 -2.81 -14.87 -3.21
C GLY A 351 -4.18 -14.78 -3.88
N LYS A 352 -4.66 -15.94 -4.35
CA LYS A 352 -5.92 -16.10 -5.09
C LYS A 352 -7.09 -16.19 -4.12
N THR A 353 -8.03 -15.27 -4.21
CA THR A 353 -9.12 -15.12 -3.26
C THR A 353 -10.49 -15.34 -3.89
N LYS A 354 -11.46 -15.64 -3.04
CA LYS A 354 -12.86 -15.78 -3.45
C LYS A 354 -13.47 -14.40 -3.77
N VAL A 355 -14.29 -14.33 -4.83
CA VAL A 355 -15.10 -13.15 -5.16
C VAL A 355 -16.20 -12.99 -4.14
N SER A 356 -15.97 -12.22 -3.07
CA SER A 356 -16.94 -12.08 -1.97
C SER A 356 -16.68 -10.86 -1.10
N TRP A 357 -17.73 -10.37 -0.47
CA TRP A 357 -17.65 -9.34 0.56
C TRP A 357 -16.79 -9.75 1.75
N LYS A 358 -16.80 -11.04 2.11
CA LYS A 358 -15.96 -11.57 3.19
C LYS A 358 -14.47 -11.40 2.88
N THR A 359 -14.07 -11.65 1.64
CA THR A 359 -12.69 -11.41 1.18
C THR A 359 -12.36 -9.93 1.23
N LEU A 360 -13.22 -9.07 0.66
CA LEU A 360 -13.01 -7.63 0.67
C LEU A 360 -12.83 -7.08 2.09
N LYS A 361 -13.63 -7.56 3.04
CA LYS A 361 -13.53 -7.17 4.46
C LYS A 361 -12.18 -7.56 5.08
N TYR A 362 -11.61 -8.65 4.62
CA TYR A 362 -10.34 -9.16 5.15
C TYR A 362 -9.11 -8.41 4.61
N LEU A 363 -9.16 -7.87 3.39
CA LEU A 363 -7.99 -7.27 2.74
C LEU A 363 -7.35 -6.08 3.51
N PRO A 364 -8.10 -5.11 4.06
CA PRO A 364 -7.49 -4.06 4.87
C PRO A 364 -6.81 -4.60 6.14
N TYR A 365 -7.38 -5.62 6.76
CA TYR A 365 -6.75 -6.30 7.89
C TYR A 365 -5.44 -6.97 7.49
N TYR A 366 -5.43 -7.65 6.34
CA TYR A 366 -4.22 -8.27 5.81
C TYR A 366 -3.12 -7.24 5.51
N ASN A 367 -3.46 -6.08 4.95
CA ASN A 367 -2.53 -4.97 4.76
C ASN A 367 -1.90 -4.53 6.09
N ASN A 368 -2.70 -4.42 7.14
CA ASN A 368 -2.23 -4.04 8.47
C ASN A 368 -1.31 -5.12 9.08
N LEU A 369 -1.63 -6.41 8.90
CA LEU A 369 -0.75 -7.51 9.32
C LEU A 369 0.60 -7.47 8.63
N SER A 370 0.64 -7.21 7.33
CA SER A 370 1.90 -7.10 6.59
C SER A 370 2.69 -5.86 7.01
N SER A 371 2.01 -4.76 7.28
CA SER A 371 2.59 -3.53 7.83
C SER A 371 3.28 -3.76 9.17
N ASN A 372 2.80 -4.70 9.99
CA ASN A 372 3.42 -5.09 11.25
C ASN A 372 4.80 -5.77 11.08
N LEU A 373 5.22 -6.03 9.85
CA LEU A 373 6.58 -6.48 9.47
C LEU A 373 7.29 -5.47 8.56
N GLY A 374 6.78 -4.26 8.44
CA GLY A 374 7.33 -3.27 7.52
C GLY A 374 7.16 -3.62 6.04
N LEU A 375 6.25 -4.54 5.71
CA LEU A 375 5.94 -4.94 4.34
C LEU A 375 4.81 -4.06 3.79
N ALA A 376 5.14 -3.07 2.94
CA ALA A 376 4.17 -2.08 2.49
C ALA A 376 3.57 -2.36 1.10
N TYR A 377 4.31 -3.03 0.21
CA TYR A 377 3.86 -3.19 -1.17
C TYR A 377 3.07 -4.49 -1.36
N LEU A 378 1.79 -4.45 -1.00
CA LEU A 378 0.86 -5.57 -1.24
C LEU A 378 0.06 -5.37 -2.51
N SER A 379 -0.06 -6.44 -3.29
CA SER A 379 -0.88 -6.54 -4.49
C SER A 379 -1.97 -7.57 -4.28
N HIS A 380 -3.21 -7.12 -4.27
CA HIS A 380 -4.39 -7.98 -4.21
C HIS A 380 -4.95 -8.26 -5.59
N ASP A 381 -5.69 -9.35 -5.73
CA ASP A 381 -6.55 -9.58 -6.89
C ASP A 381 -7.79 -8.69 -6.77
N ILE A 382 -7.73 -7.49 -7.36
CA ILE A 382 -8.85 -6.54 -7.30
C ILE A 382 -10.04 -7.09 -8.09
N GLY A 383 -11.13 -7.29 -7.37
CA GLY A 383 -12.34 -7.95 -7.82
C GLY A 383 -12.47 -9.40 -7.32
N GLY A 384 -11.44 -9.97 -6.72
CA GLY A 384 -11.35 -11.38 -6.36
C GLY A 384 -10.90 -12.26 -7.54
N PHE A 385 -10.36 -13.43 -7.27
CA PHE A 385 -9.78 -14.29 -8.30
C PHE A 385 -10.77 -15.30 -8.88
N GLU A 386 -11.40 -16.12 -8.04
CA GLU A 386 -12.30 -17.17 -8.49
C GLU A 386 -13.40 -17.47 -7.48
N ASN A 387 -14.41 -18.24 -7.91
CA ASN A 387 -15.56 -18.62 -7.11
C ASN A 387 -16.36 -17.40 -6.57
N GLY A 388 -17.43 -17.65 -5.84
CA GLY A 388 -18.27 -16.58 -5.31
C GLY A 388 -19.23 -16.01 -6.36
N THR A 389 -19.64 -14.77 -6.16
CA THR A 389 -20.67 -14.12 -6.98
C THR A 389 -20.19 -12.73 -7.42
N GLU A 390 -20.22 -12.49 -8.71
CA GLU A 390 -19.96 -11.16 -9.29
C GLU A 390 -21.12 -10.22 -8.96
N ASP A 391 -20.79 -9.03 -8.50
CA ASP A 391 -21.72 -7.98 -8.10
C ASP A 391 -21.10 -6.62 -8.43
N ALA A 392 -21.90 -5.74 -9.04
CA ALA A 392 -21.46 -4.41 -9.44
C ALA A 392 -20.99 -3.55 -8.26
N GLU A 393 -21.68 -3.60 -7.13
CA GLU A 393 -21.29 -2.89 -5.92
C GLU A 393 -19.99 -3.45 -5.33
N LEU A 394 -19.87 -4.77 -5.23
CA LEU A 394 -18.66 -5.43 -4.75
C LEU A 394 -17.46 -5.06 -5.63
N TYR A 395 -17.61 -5.13 -6.95
CA TYR A 395 -16.59 -4.72 -7.91
C TYR A 395 -16.15 -3.27 -7.71
N THR A 396 -17.11 -2.36 -7.55
CA THR A 396 -16.86 -0.94 -7.29
C THR A 396 -16.05 -0.73 -6.01
N ARG A 397 -16.43 -1.41 -4.92
CA ARG A 397 -15.71 -1.30 -3.64
C ARG A 397 -14.30 -1.90 -3.70
N TYR A 398 -14.09 -2.96 -4.46
CA TYR A 398 -12.74 -3.46 -4.74
C TYR A 398 -11.88 -2.43 -5.48
N VAL A 399 -12.43 -1.77 -6.49
CA VAL A 399 -11.70 -0.73 -7.25
C VAL A 399 -11.34 0.46 -6.36
N GLN A 400 -12.24 0.88 -5.51
CA GLN A 400 -12.00 1.96 -4.55
C GLN A 400 -10.92 1.57 -3.55
N LEU A 401 -10.93 0.36 -3.01
CA LEU A 401 -9.84 -0.15 -2.16
C LEU A 401 -8.52 -0.19 -2.94
N GLY A 402 -8.53 -0.64 -4.20
CA GLY A 402 -7.36 -0.66 -5.07
C GLY A 402 -6.75 0.72 -5.28
N THR A 403 -7.59 1.74 -5.43
CA THR A 403 -7.16 3.14 -5.59
C THR A 403 -6.31 3.62 -4.40
N TYR A 404 -6.65 3.20 -3.20
CA TYR A 404 -5.96 3.53 -1.96
C TYR A 404 -5.17 2.35 -1.37
N SER A 405 -4.74 1.45 -2.21
CA SER A 405 -3.81 0.36 -1.89
C SER A 405 -2.42 0.64 -2.48
N PRO A 406 -1.36 0.02 -1.97
CA PRO A 406 -0.01 0.24 -2.52
C PRO A 406 0.09 -0.11 -4.00
N ILE A 407 -0.48 -1.25 -4.41
CA ILE A 407 -0.52 -1.71 -5.81
C ILE A 407 -1.97 -1.95 -6.22
N PHE A 408 -2.35 -1.44 -7.39
CA PHE A 408 -3.67 -1.62 -7.95
C PHE A 408 -3.59 -2.54 -9.19
N ARG A 409 -3.98 -3.78 -9.03
CA ARG A 409 -3.93 -4.80 -10.08
C ARG A 409 -5.28 -5.49 -10.20
N PHE A 410 -5.97 -5.31 -11.33
CA PHE A 410 -7.12 -6.12 -11.70
C PHE A 410 -6.70 -7.55 -11.95
N SER A 411 -7.39 -8.50 -11.37
CA SER A 411 -7.12 -9.92 -11.60
C SER A 411 -8.37 -10.78 -11.47
N SER A 412 -8.39 -11.85 -12.23
CA SER A 412 -9.29 -13.00 -12.06
C SER A 412 -8.77 -14.19 -12.84
N LYS A 413 -9.30 -15.36 -12.58
CA LYS A 413 -9.11 -16.50 -13.47
C LYS A 413 -9.84 -16.27 -14.81
N ASN A 414 -9.53 -17.14 -15.79
CA ASN A 414 -10.23 -17.16 -17.07
C ASN A 414 -11.73 -17.43 -16.90
N GLY A 415 -12.54 -16.71 -17.66
CA GLY A 415 -13.97 -16.91 -17.74
C GLY A 415 -14.74 -15.63 -18.07
N ARG A 416 -15.65 -15.72 -19.05
CA ARG A 416 -16.41 -14.55 -19.53
C ARG A 416 -17.28 -13.87 -18.48
N TYR A 417 -17.64 -14.60 -17.43
CA TYR A 417 -18.49 -14.10 -16.33
C TYR A 417 -17.69 -13.53 -15.16
N TYR A 418 -16.36 -13.66 -15.15
CA TYR A 418 -15.48 -12.89 -14.27
C TYR A 418 -15.23 -11.52 -14.89
N LYS A 419 -16.04 -10.55 -14.49
CA LYS A 419 -16.06 -9.21 -15.12
C LYS A 419 -15.09 -8.28 -14.43
N ARG A 420 -13.83 -8.22 -14.92
CA ARG A 420 -12.85 -7.22 -14.46
C ARG A 420 -12.79 -6.03 -15.39
N GLU A 421 -13.23 -6.21 -16.62
CA GLU A 421 -13.33 -5.16 -17.64
C GLU A 421 -14.42 -4.15 -17.26
N PRO A 422 -14.07 -2.86 -17.07
CA PRO A 422 -15.07 -1.83 -16.70
C PRO A 422 -16.23 -1.72 -17.70
N TRP A 423 -15.96 -1.90 -18.99
CA TRP A 423 -16.96 -1.81 -20.08
C TRP A 423 -17.94 -3.00 -20.14
N LYS A 424 -17.75 -4.02 -19.36
CA LYS A 424 -18.70 -5.15 -19.24
C LYS A 424 -19.78 -4.94 -18.18
N TRP A 425 -19.73 -3.85 -17.47
CA TRP A 425 -20.71 -3.45 -16.46
C TRP A 425 -21.68 -2.40 -17.01
N ASP A 426 -22.71 -2.10 -16.24
CA ASP A 426 -23.64 -1.00 -16.55
C ASP A 426 -22.92 0.36 -16.57
N THR A 427 -23.58 1.36 -17.20
CA THR A 427 -22.98 2.69 -17.40
C THR A 427 -22.61 3.38 -16.09
N LEU A 428 -23.43 3.23 -15.04
CA LEU A 428 -23.16 3.85 -13.74
C LEU A 428 -21.90 3.26 -13.14
N THR A 429 -21.80 1.95 -13.09
CA THR A 429 -20.62 1.22 -12.57
C THR A 429 -19.37 1.55 -13.39
N LEU A 430 -19.48 1.57 -14.73
CA LEU A 430 -18.39 1.96 -15.61
C LEU A 430 -17.86 3.36 -15.27
N ASN A 431 -18.74 4.34 -15.13
CA ASN A 431 -18.33 5.72 -14.87
C ASN A 431 -17.65 5.86 -13.49
N ILE A 432 -18.21 5.24 -12.47
CA ILE A 432 -17.61 5.26 -11.11
C ILE A 432 -16.22 4.60 -11.14
N VAL A 433 -16.10 3.44 -11.71
CA VAL A 433 -14.83 2.68 -11.79
C VAL A 433 -13.79 3.45 -12.60
N LYS A 434 -14.17 4.03 -13.74
CA LYS A 434 -13.32 4.90 -14.54
C LYS A 434 -12.77 6.07 -13.72
N ASP A 435 -13.63 6.76 -12.96
CA ASP A 435 -13.21 7.89 -12.14
C ASP A 435 -12.16 7.49 -11.09
N TYR A 436 -12.31 6.33 -10.45
CA TYR A 436 -11.34 5.83 -9.49
C TYR A 436 -10.04 5.33 -10.14
N ILE A 437 -10.09 4.74 -11.33
CA ILE A 437 -8.90 4.41 -12.12
C ILE A 437 -8.13 5.70 -12.47
N ARG A 438 -8.82 6.72 -12.95
CA ARG A 438 -8.23 8.04 -13.23
C ARG A 438 -7.67 8.70 -11.97
N LEU A 439 -8.40 8.65 -10.87
CA LEU A 439 -7.94 9.17 -9.58
C LEU A 439 -6.66 8.47 -9.12
N ARG A 440 -6.53 7.16 -9.31
CA ARG A 440 -5.30 6.43 -9.01
C ARG A 440 -4.11 7.01 -9.76
N ASN A 441 -4.23 7.26 -11.06
CA ASN A 441 -3.15 7.86 -11.85
C ASN A 441 -2.85 9.31 -11.43
N LYS A 442 -3.88 10.08 -11.09
CA LYS A 442 -3.69 11.44 -10.54
C LYS A 442 -2.89 11.43 -9.24
N LEU A 443 -3.06 10.42 -8.39
CA LEU A 443 -2.39 10.29 -7.11
C LEU A 443 -0.93 9.81 -7.20
N ILE A 444 -0.43 9.40 -8.36
CA ILE A 444 0.93 8.87 -8.50
C ILE A 444 2.01 9.81 -7.94
N PRO A 445 2.00 11.14 -8.18
CA PRO A 445 2.99 12.03 -7.58
C PRO A 445 3.02 11.95 -6.05
N TYR A 446 1.87 11.88 -5.42
CA TYR A 446 1.75 11.68 -3.97
C TYR A 446 2.23 10.28 -3.54
N ILE A 447 1.70 9.23 -4.15
CA ILE A 447 2.02 7.84 -3.79
C ILE A 447 3.51 7.55 -3.99
N TYR A 448 4.10 8.03 -5.08
CA TYR A 448 5.51 7.82 -5.39
C TYR A 448 6.43 8.57 -4.43
N SER A 449 6.07 9.77 -4.01
CA SER A 449 6.79 10.51 -2.97
C SER A 449 6.74 9.79 -1.63
N GLU A 450 5.60 9.23 -1.25
CA GLU A 450 5.45 8.45 -0.02
C GLU A 450 6.20 7.09 -0.11
N ALA A 451 6.23 6.46 -1.29
CA ALA A 451 7.03 5.26 -1.55
C ALA A 451 8.54 5.53 -1.43
N TYR A 452 9.00 6.69 -1.90
CA TYR A 452 10.39 7.10 -1.70
C TYR A 452 10.71 7.30 -0.21
N LYS A 453 9.83 7.91 0.57
CA LYS A 453 10.01 8.02 2.04
C LYS A 453 10.12 6.65 2.69
N TYR A 454 9.30 5.70 2.27
CA TYR A 454 9.38 4.31 2.75
C TYR A 454 10.73 3.68 2.41
N SER A 455 11.18 3.78 1.17
CA SER A 455 12.46 3.22 0.71
C SER A 455 13.68 3.91 1.34
N ASN A 456 13.64 5.24 1.48
CA ASN A 456 14.81 6.01 1.94
C ASN A 456 14.88 6.17 3.45
N SER A 457 13.74 6.41 4.10
CA SER A 457 13.66 6.81 5.51
C SER A 457 12.91 5.80 6.39
N GLY A 458 12.43 4.69 5.84
CA GLY A 458 11.74 3.65 6.60
C GLY A 458 10.34 4.05 7.10
N ILE A 459 9.75 5.12 6.58
CA ILE A 459 8.40 5.55 6.93
C ILE A 459 7.41 4.78 6.07
N ASN A 460 6.63 3.90 6.68
CA ASN A 460 5.76 2.99 5.96
C ASN A 460 4.68 3.73 5.13
N LEU A 461 4.43 3.25 3.91
CA LEU A 461 3.38 3.77 3.03
C LEU A 461 1.97 3.50 3.57
N ILE A 462 1.77 2.31 4.15
CA ILE A 462 0.55 1.94 4.86
C ILE A 462 0.86 1.84 6.34
N THR A 463 0.24 2.69 7.14
CA THR A 463 0.37 2.66 8.60
C THR A 463 -0.99 2.40 9.23
N PRO A 464 -1.18 1.27 9.91
CA PRO A 464 -2.43 1.01 10.64
C PRO A 464 -2.73 2.12 11.64
N LEU A 465 -3.99 2.51 11.74
CA LEU A 465 -4.40 3.57 12.66
C LEU A 465 -4.05 3.25 14.12
N TYR A 466 -4.06 1.96 14.51
CA TYR A 466 -3.72 1.54 15.86
C TYR A 466 -2.25 1.78 16.24
N MET A 467 -1.35 2.07 15.30
CA MET A 467 0.04 2.42 15.62
C MET A 467 0.13 3.70 16.45
N ASP A 468 -0.66 4.70 16.09
CA ASP A 468 -0.72 5.98 16.80
C ASP A 468 -1.84 6.02 17.86
N HIS A 469 -2.84 5.14 17.70
CA HIS A 469 -4.06 5.10 18.53
C HIS A 469 -4.36 3.67 18.96
N ILE A 470 -3.49 3.12 19.80
CA ILE A 470 -3.48 1.69 20.16
C ILE A 470 -4.82 1.15 20.68
N LYS A 471 -5.63 1.99 21.32
CA LYS A 471 -6.96 1.61 21.81
C LYS A 471 -7.92 1.17 20.71
N ILE A 472 -7.70 1.62 19.48
CA ILE A 472 -8.52 1.23 18.31
C ILE A 472 -8.34 -0.25 17.96
N LEU A 473 -7.25 -0.86 18.38
CA LEU A 473 -7.00 -2.29 18.17
C LEU A 473 -8.13 -3.18 18.72
N ASP A 474 -8.72 -2.76 19.85
CA ASP A 474 -9.81 -3.46 20.52
C ASP A 474 -11.20 -3.14 19.93
N GLU A 475 -11.28 -2.28 18.92
CA GLU A 475 -12.53 -1.86 18.29
C GLU A 475 -12.63 -2.41 16.84
N PRO A 476 -13.31 -3.55 16.62
CA PRO A 476 -13.35 -4.21 15.31
C PRO A 476 -13.91 -3.35 14.18
N LEU A 477 -14.73 -2.35 14.48
CA LEU A 477 -15.31 -1.45 13.48
C LEU A 477 -14.31 -0.46 12.88
N TYR A 478 -13.24 -0.13 13.62
CA TYR A 478 -12.31 0.95 13.27
C TYR A 478 -10.86 0.46 13.08
N ARG A 479 -10.49 -0.70 13.61
CA ARG A 479 -9.10 -1.19 13.64
C ARG A 479 -8.46 -1.38 12.26
N ASN A 480 -9.27 -1.46 11.20
CA ASN A 480 -8.78 -1.62 9.83
C ASN A 480 -8.64 -0.30 9.08
N GLU A 481 -8.92 0.83 9.73
CA GLU A 481 -8.56 2.14 9.20
C GLU A 481 -7.03 2.27 9.15
N TYR A 482 -6.54 2.99 8.15
CA TYR A 482 -5.11 3.14 7.95
C TYR A 482 -4.74 4.48 7.34
N HIS A 483 -3.54 4.95 7.67
CA HIS A 483 -2.90 6.05 6.96
C HIS A 483 -2.33 5.55 5.63
N PHE A 484 -2.65 6.26 4.58
CA PHE A 484 -2.11 6.07 3.23
C PHE A 484 -1.13 7.21 2.94
N GLY A 485 0.15 6.98 3.22
CA GLY A 485 1.13 8.03 3.34
C GLY A 485 0.88 8.94 4.53
N LYS A 486 1.55 10.09 4.56
CA LYS A 486 1.52 11.02 5.70
C LYS A 486 0.25 11.86 5.77
N GLU A 487 -0.38 12.16 4.63
CA GLU A 487 -1.42 13.20 4.51
C GLU A 487 -2.84 12.63 4.56
N LEU A 488 -3.05 11.35 4.27
CA LEU A 488 -4.37 10.76 4.09
C LEU A 488 -4.67 9.65 5.10
N LEU A 489 -5.93 9.59 5.54
CA LEU A 489 -6.52 8.50 6.34
C LEU A 489 -7.64 7.85 5.54
N VAL A 490 -7.64 6.53 5.43
CA VAL A 490 -8.64 5.74 4.72
C VAL A 490 -9.46 4.91 5.69
N SER A 491 -10.77 4.99 5.57
CA SER A 491 -11.72 4.14 6.30
C SER A 491 -12.46 3.24 5.29
N PRO A 492 -11.96 2.02 5.01
CA PRO A 492 -12.42 1.23 3.87
C PRO A 492 -13.86 0.75 4.04
N ILE A 493 -14.68 0.88 2.99
CA ILE A 493 -16.01 0.31 2.92
C ILE A 493 -15.91 -1.15 2.48
N THR A 494 -16.34 -2.05 3.34
CA THR A 494 -16.24 -3.51 3.14
C THR A 494 -17.56 -4.27 3.35
N GLU A 495 -18.64 -3.54 3.49
CA GLU A 495 -19.99 -4.08 3.66
C GLU A 495 -20.91 -3.56 2.54
N PRO A 496 -21.89 -4.36 2.10
CA PRO A 496 -22.85 -3.91 1.11
C PRO A 496 -23.78 -2.83 1.64
N LYS A 497 -24.31 -2.02 0.75
CA LYS A 497 -25.29 -0.99 1.08
C LYS A 497 -26.62 -1.57 1.55
N ASP A 498 -27.30 -0.78 2.36
CA ASP A 498 -28.71 -1.03 2.67
C ASP A 498 -29.56 -0.78 1.40
N LYS A 499 -30.34 -1.77 0.97
CA LYS A 499 -31.09 -1.73 -0.28
C LYS A 499 -32.26 -0.73 -0.25
N VAL A 500 -32.82 -0.47 0.92
CA VAL A 500 -33.93 0.47 1.09
C VAL A 500 -33.41 1.90 1.07
N MET A 501 -32.33 2.15 1.77
CA MET A 501 -31.66 3.45 1.88
C MET A 501 -30.82 3.77 0.64
N ASN A 502 -30.38 2.76 -0.10
CA ASN A 502 -29.43 2.86 -1.21
C ASN A 502 -28.12 3.55 -0.80
N ARG A 503 -27.69 3.30 0.44
CA ARG A 503 -26.48 3.85 1.06
C ARG A 503 -25.83 2.79 1.93
N VAL A 504 -24.50 2.87 2.04
CA VAL A 504 -23.78 2.15 3.09
C VAL A 504 -23.86 2.97 4.37
N VAL A 505 -24.23 2.33 5.46
CA VAL A 505 -24.11 2.90 6.81
C VAL A 505 -22.72 2.57 7.31
N HIS A 506 -21.84 3.54 7.32
CA HIS A 506 -20.43 3.35 7.63
C HIS A 506 -20.04 4.04 8.94
N ARG A 507 -19.12 3.41 9.67
CA ARG A 507 -18.63 3.92 10.95
C ARG A 507 -17.16 4.28 10.81
N ILE A 508 -16.79 5.47 11.28
CA ILE A 508 -15.46 6.04 11.15
C ILE A 508 -14.98 6.54 12.51
N TYR A 509 -13.72 6.30 12.82
CA TYR A 509 -13.02 6.98 13.88
C TYR A 509 -12.02 7.97 13.29
N LEU A 510 -12.11 9.23 13.67
CA LEU A 510 -11.11 10.24 13.35
C LEU A 510 -10.34 10.63 14.59
N PRO A 511 -9.01 10.56 14.59
CA PRO A 511 -8.15 10.99 15.69
C PRO A 511 -8.34 12.48 16.03
N LYS A 512 -7.83 12.90 17.18
CA LYS A 512 -7.84 14.32 17.59
C LYS A 512 -7.26 15.22 16.51
N GLY A 513 -7.82 16.40 16.36
CA GLY A 513 -7.49 17.37 15.33
C GLY A 513 -8.68 17.64 14.42
N VAL A 514 -8.44 18.25 13.29
CA VAL A 514 -9.45 18.52 12.27
C VAL A 514 -9.11 17.75 11.01
N TRP A 515 -10.12 17.12 10.43
CA TRP A 515 -10.03 16.33 9.22
C TRP A 515 -10.96 16.88 8.15
N TYR A 516 -10.62 16.65 6.91
CA TYR A 516 -11.42 17.07 5.75
C TYR A 516 -11.63 15.87 4.84
N GLU A 517 -12.87 15.61 4.47
CA GLU A 517 -13.15 14.54 3.51
C GLU A 517 -12.57 14.90 2.14
N LEU A 518 -11.78 14.00 1.56
CA LEU A 518 -11.03 14.28 0.32
C LEU A 518 -11.97 14.59 -0.85
N LYS A 519 -13.12 13.91 -0.95
CA LYS A 519 -14.06 14.09 -2.06
C LYS A 519 -14.80 15.43 -1.96
N THR A 520 -15.37 15.75 -0.80
CA THR A 520 -16.26 16.90 -0.63
C THR A 520 -15.57 18.15 -0.08
N GLY A 521 -14.40 18.02 0.54
CA GLY A 521 -13.75 19.10 1.29
C GLY A 521 -14.44 19.46 2.61
N LYS A 522 -15.51 18.76 2.99
CA LYS A 522 -16.22 19.02 4.26
C LYS A 522 -15.38 18.71 5.48
N LYS A 523 -15.51 19.55 6.49
CA LYS A 523 -14.78 19.47 7.76
C LYS A 523 -15.42 18.43 8.69
N PHE A 524 -14.55 17.60 9.28
CA PHE A 524 -14.89 16.62 10.30
C PHE A 524 -14.03 16.88 11.53
N PRO A 525 -14.57 17.46 12.60
CA PRO A 525 -13.85 17.58 13.88
C PRO A 525 -13.40 16.19 14.37
N GLY A 526 -12.12 16.07 14.71
CA GLY A 526 -11.55 14.80 15.17
C GLY A 526 -11.81 14.48 16.65
N GLY A 527 -11.23 13.37 17.12
CA GLY A 527 -11.45 12.84 18.46
C GLY A 527 -12.83 12.19 18.63
N LYS A 528 -13.48 11.83 17.55
CA LYS A 528 -14.87 11.34 17.53
C LYS A 528 -15.03 10.09 16.67
N ARG A 529 -16.12 9.38 16.92
CA ARG A 529 -16.67 8.33 16.07
C ARG A 529 -17.87 8.87 15.34
N TYR A 530 -17.90 8.62 14.02
CA TYR A 530 -18.98 9.08 13.15
C TYR A 530 -19.76 7.91 12.58
N VAL A 531 -21.07 8.10 12.40
CA VAL A 531 -21.90 7.31 11.51
C VAL A 531 -22.15 8.17 10.28
N THR A 532 -21.86 7.62 9.10
CA THR A 532 -21.96 8.32 7.83
C THR A 532 -22.66 7.44 6.80
N PHE A 533 -23.18 8.06 5.74
CA PHE A 533 -23.92 7.37 4.69
C PHE A 533 -23.23 7.61 3.35
N TYR A 534 -22.90 6.52 2.65
CA TYR A 534 -22.14 6.61 1.41
C TYR A 534 -22.88 5.96 0.24
N LYS A 535 -22.93 6.68 -0.89
CA LYS A 535 -23.36 6.15 -2.20
C LYS A 535 -22.26 5.28 -2.80
N ASP A 536 -22.55 4.61 -3.93
CA ASP A 536 -21.59 3.77 -4.62
C ASP A 536 -20.35 4.55 -5.10
N GLU A 537 -20.52 5.82 -5.51
CA GLU A 537 -19.44 6.71 -5.95
C GLU A 537 -18.58 7.29 -4.81
N ASP A 538 -19.00 7.14 -3.57
CA ASP A 538 -18.33 7.73 -2.41
C ASP A 538 -17.39 6.72 -1.73
N TYR A 539 -16.25 7.23 -1.26
CA TYR A 539 -15.31 6.43 -0.48
C TYR A 539 -14.66 7.30 0.62
N PRO A 540 -14.68 6.85 1.89
CA PRO A 540 -14.24 7.68 3.01
C PRO A 540 -12.72 7.78 3.09
N VAL A 541 -12.19 8.87 2.59
CA VAL A 541 -10.78 9.25 2.69
C VAL A 541 -10.72 10.67 3.24
N PHE A 542 -9.87 10.88 4.24
CA PHE A 542 -9.75 12.13 4.97
C PHE A 542 -8.33 12.67 4.90
N ALA A 543 -8.21 13.95 4.63
CA ALA A 543 -6.96 14.68 4.73
C ALA A 543 -6.87 15.36 6.09
N LYS A 544 -5.69 15.32 6.72
CA LYS A 544 -5.46 16.04 7.96
C LYS A 544 -5.46 17.56 7.73
N SER A 545 -5.70 18.31 8.78
CA SER A 545 -5.51 19.77 8.77
C SER A 545 -4.11 20.14 8.27
N GLY A 546 -4.03 21.04 7.33
CA GLY A 546 -2.78 21.48 6.69
C GLY A 546 -2.24 20.52 5.61
N ALA A 547 -2.93 19.44 5.29
CA ALA A 547 -2.46 18.47 4.30
C ALA A 547 -2.15 19.11 2.94
N ILE A 548 -1.09 18.61 2.31
CA ILE A 548 -0.66 18.97 0.96
C ILE A 548 -0.60 17.69 0.15
N VAL A 549 -1.47 17.60 -0.88
CA VAL A 549 -1.57 16.41 -1.74
C VAL A 549 -1.26 16.80 -3.19
N PRO A 550 -0.04 16.56 -3.67
CA PRO A 550 0.31 16.79 -5.05
C PRO A 550 -0.28 15.71 -5.95
N MET A 551 -0.94 16.12 -7.02
CA MET A 551 -1.61 15.25 -7.97
C MET A 551 -1.23 15.63 -9.41
N ALA A 552 -1.26 14.66 -10.31
CA ALA A 552 -1.16 14.93 -11.74
C ALA A 552 -2.51 15.40 -12.29
N ILE A 553 -2.49 16.32 -13.26
CA ILE A 553 -3.61 16.54 -14.18
C ILE A 553 -3.31 15.65 -15.39
N LEU A 554 -4.20 14.70 -15.67
CA LEU A 554 -3.98 13.72 -16.73
C LEU A 554 -3.98 14.35 -18.09
N ASP A 555 -3.06 13.90 -18.95
CA ASP A 555 -3.04 14.24 -20.36
C ASP A 555 -3.90 13.22 -21.12
N ASP A 556 -5.01 13.66 -21.69
CA ASP A 556 -5.96 12.78 -22.39
C ASP A 556 -5.36 12.20 -23.68
N GLU A 557 -4.31 12.82 -24.24
CA GLU A 557 -3.60 12.31 -25.42
C GLU A 557 -2.53 11.25 -25.04
N ASP A 558 -2.06 11.25 -23.80
CA ASP A 558 -1.05 10.31 -23.28
C ASP A 558 -1.46 9.77 -21.90
N LEU A 559 -2.62 9.16 -21.84
CA LEU A 559 -3.33 8.83 -20.61
C LEU A 559 -2.57 7.84 -19.70
N ASN A 560 -1.86 6.88 -20.30
CA ASN A 560 -1.13 5.82 -19.56
C ASN A 560 0.24 6.29 -19.04
N ASN A 561 0.66 7.50 -19.38
CA ASN A 561 1.95 8.04 -18.99
C ASN A 561 2.00 8.31 -17.47
N THR A 562 3.02 7.81 -16.81
CA THR A 562 3.28 8.03 -15.38
C THR A 562 4.48 8.94 -15.10
N LYS A 563 5.08 9.55 -16.13
CA LYS A 563 6.23 10.45 -15.98
C LYS A 563 5.87 11.70 -15.15
N PRO A 564 6.87 12.45 -14.66
CA PRO A 564 6.63 13.71 -13.97
C PRO A 564 5.71 14.61 -14.79
N PRO A 565 4.56 15.01 -14.25
CA PRO A 565 3.51 15.67 -15.02
C PRO A 565 3.89 17.10 -15.40
N LYS A 566 3.44 17.52 -16.57
CA LYS A 566 3.54 18.91 -17.06
C LYS A 566 2.53 19.82 -16.38
N LYS A 567 1.37 19.27 -16.02
CA LYS A 567 0.28 19.94 -15.31
C LYS A 567 0.04 19.24 -13.98
N MET A 568 0.05 20.00 -12.90
CA MET A 568 -0.16 19.47 -11.55
C MET A 568 -1.31 20.19 -10.84
N GLU A 569 -2.10 19.43 -10.09
CA GLU A 569 -2.97 19.95 -9.06
C GLU A 569 -2.33 19.74 -7.68
N ILE A 570 -2.21 20.82 -6.91
CA ILE A 570 -1.80 20.74 -5.51
C ILE A 570 -3.05 21.01 -4.66
N GLN A 571 -3.55 20.00 -3.97
CA GLN A 571 -4.64 20.18 -3.02
C GLN A 571 -4.06 20.56 -1.66
N VAL A 572 -4.59 21.62 -1.06
CA VAL A 572 -4.15 22.17 0.22
C VAL A 572 -5.34 22.33 1.14
N PHE A 573 -5.20 21.84 2.37
CA PHE A 573 -6.25 21.85 3.38
C PHE A 573 -5.93 22.87 4.48
N PRO A 574 -6.94 23.61 4.99
CA PRO A 574 -6.69 24.69 5.95
C PRO A 574 -6.41 24.15 7.37
N GLY A 575 -6.19 25.08 8.28
CA GLY A 575 -6.18 24.84 9.73
C GLY A 575 -4.82 24.75 10.38
N THR A 576 -3.78 24.32 9.68
CA THR A 576 -2.42 24.17 10.19
C THR A 576 -1.40 24.38 9.09
N SER A 577 -0.27 25.00 9.42
CA SER A 577 0.88 25.07 8.53
C SER A 577 1.50 23.68 8.33
N ASN A 578 2.03 23.43 7.13
CA ASN A 578 2.64 22.15 6.78
C ASN A 578 3.73 22.34 5.70
N ASN A 579 4.51 21.31 5.53
CA ASN A 579 5.57 21.25 4.53
C ASN A 579 5.57 19.85 3.88
N TYR A 580 5.73 19.80 2.56
CA TYR A 580 5.73 18.56 1.81
C TYR A 580 6.86 18.53 0.78
N ASP A 581 7.59 17.42 0.72
CA ASP A 581 8.62 17.19 -0.29
C ASP A 581 8.06 16.27 -1.39
N LEU A 582 7.85 16.84 -2.57
CA LEU A 582 7.52 16.09 -3.78
C LEU A 582 8.80 15.48 -4.35
N TYR A 583 8.85 14.15 -4.43
CA TYR A 583 9.97 13.40 -4.99
C TYR A 583 9.69 12.98 -6.42
N GLU A 584 10.65 13.22 -7.30
CA GLU A 584 10.57 12.81 -8.71
C GLU A 584 11.93 12.32 -9.22
N ASP A 585 11.92 11.29 -10.06
CA ASP A 585 13.09 10.74 -10.74
C ASP A 585 12.72 10.22 -12.15
N ASP A 586 13.61 9.51 -12.81
CA ASP A 586 13.31 8.95 -14.14
C ASP A 586 12.26 7.82 -14.12
N GLY A 587 11.99 7.24 -12.95
CA GLY A 587 10.96 6.25 -12.72
C GLY A 587 11.33 4.80 -13.04
N PHE A 588 12.51 4.51 -13.60
CA PHE A 588 12.83 3.16 -14.04
C PHE A 588 14.29 2.73 -13.81
N SER A 589 15.26 3.65 -13.81
CA SER A 589 16.68 3.33 -13.62
C SER A 589 17.08 3.25 -12.15
N THR A 590 18.27 2.73 -11.92
CA THR A 590 18.90 2.70 -10.59
C THR A 590 19.66 3.98 -10.23
N LEU A 591 19.70 4.95 -11.12
CA LEU A 591 20.46 6.19 -10.96
C LEU A 591 20.04 7.04 -9.76
N TYR A 592 18.79 6.87 -9.30
CA TYR A 592 18.33 7.55 -8.07
C TYR A 592 19.22 7.20 -6.86
N LYS A 593 19.81 6.01 -6.81
CA LYS A 593 20.74 5.59 -5.76
C LYS A 593 22.04 6.42 -5.76
N GLU A 594 22.39 7.00 -6.91
CA GLU A 594 23.52 7.88 -7.12
C GLU A 594 23.15 9.38 -7.04
N GLY A 595 21.94 9.68 -6.56
CA GLY A 595 21.46 11.05 -6.41
C GLY A 595 20.80 11.63 -7.67
N TYR A 596 20.50 10.83 -8.70
CA TYR A 596 19.80 11.28 -9.90
C TYR A 596 18.30 11.34 -9.65
N TYR A 597 17.89 12.32 -8.88
CA TYR A 597 16.50 12.63 -8.57
C TYR A 597 16.32 14.11 -8.26
N ILE A 598 15.08 14.54 -8.15
CA ILE A 598 14.65 15.89 -7.82
C ILE A 598 13.70 15.84 -6.62
N LYS A 599 13.85 16.84 -5.74
CA LYS A 599 12.86 17.19 -4.72
C LYS A 599 12.36 18.59 -4.95
N THR A 600 11.05 18.76 -4.85
CA THR A 600 10.38 20.07 -4.85
C THR A 600 9.68 20.25 -3.52
N ASN A 601 10.14 21.21 -2.73
CA ASN A 601 9.55 21.51 -1.44
C ASN A 601 8.33 22.42 -1.61
N ILE A 602 7.20 22.04 -1.01
CA ILE A 602 5.94 22.79 -0.97
C ILE A 602 5.68 23.19 0.47
N ASP A 603 5.65 24.48 0.72
CA ASP A 603 5.53 25.06 2.06
C ASP A 603 4.22 25.83 2.17
N TYR A 604 3.38 25.48 3.14
CA TYR A 604 2.09 26.07 3.41
C TYR A 604 2.08 26.73 4.78
N ASN A 605 2.03 28.06 4.79
CA ASN A 605 1.95 28.87 6.01
C ASN A 605 0.53 29.35 6.19
N TYR A 606 -0.16 28.82 7.19
CA TYR A 606 -1.57 29.08 7.45
C TYR A 606 -1.81 30.00 8.64
N ARG A 607 -2.70 30.97 8.44
CA ARG A 607 -3.38 31.76 9.47
C ARG A 607 -4.84 31.93 9.05
N LYS A 608 -5.74 32.16 10.00
CA LYS A 608 -7.18 32.24 9.73
C LYS A 608 -7.60 33.30 8.71
N ASP A 609 -6.85 34.38 8.60
CA ASP A 609 -7.09 35.53 7.74
C ASP A 609 -6.04 35.71 6.64
N ASN A 610 -5.04 34.87 6.63
CA ASN A 610 -3.93 34.95 5.69
C ASN A 610 -3.25 33.59 5.53
N TYR A 611 -2.92 33.23 4.30
CA TYR A 611 -2.13 32.04 4.02
C TYR A 611 -1.18 32.26 2.84
N THR A 612 -0.07 31.56 2.87
CA THR A 612 0.94 31.60 1.82
C THR A 612 1.30 30.19 1.42
N LEU A 613 1.29 29.90 0.13
CA LEU A 613 1.82 28.68 -0.45
C LEU A 613 3.07 29.00 -1.25
N ILE A 614 4.16 28.32 -0.96
CA ILE A 614 5.43 28.46 -1.63
C ILE A 614 5.80 27.11 -2.26
N ILE A 615 5.98 27.10 -3.58
CA ILE A 615 6.59 25.98 -4.29
C ILE A 615 8.02 26.41 -4.62
N ARG A 616 8.97 25.78 -3.93
CA ARG A 616 10.40 26.15 -4.05
C ARG A 616 10.99 25.67 -5.36
N PRO A 617 12.10 26.26 -5.81
CA PRO A 617 12.85 25.71 -6.93
C PRO A 617 13.21 24.25 -6.72
N VAL A 618 13.22 23.47 -7.80
CA VAL A 618 13.63 22.08 -7.76
C VAL A 618 15.07 21.95 -7.26
N GLU A 619 15.32 20.98 -6.39
CA GLU A 619 16.65 20.64 -5.90
C GLU A 619 17.06 19.28 -6.46
N GLY A 620 18.22 19.22 -7.14
CA GLY A 620 18.76 17.97 -7.68
C GLY A 620 19.20 18.07 -9.14
N LYS A 621 19.03 16.98 -9.89
CA LYS A 621 19.54 16.85 -11.26
C LYS A 621 18.59 17.45 -12.30
N THR A 622 19.14 18.09 -13.32
CA THR A 622 18.38 18.65 -14.43
C THR A 622 17.88 17.55 -15.39
N GLY A 623 16.80 17.84 -16.15
CA GLY A 623 16.29 16.97 -17.20
C GLY A 623 15.34 15.85 -16.72
N ILE A 624 15.01 15.79 -15.42
CA ILE A 624 14.07 14.81 -14.87
C ILE A 624 12.63 15.29 -14.97
N VAL A 625 12.40 16.57 -14.68
CA VAL A 625 11.08 17.19 -14.70
C VAL A 625 10.96 18.17 -15.88
N PRO A 626 9.73 18.52 -16.30
CA PRO A 626 9.52 19.57 -17.30
C PRO A 626 10.17 20.89 -16.88
N ASP A 627 10.70 21.65 -17.84
CA ASP A 627 11.28 22.98 -17.57
C ASP A 627 10.27 23.97 -17.00
N LYS A 628 9.02 23.83 -17.41
CA LYS A 628 7.87 24.62 -16.94
C LYS A 628 6.71 23.71 -16.60
N ARG A 629 5.96 24.10 -15.56
CA ARG A 629 4.73 23.45 -15.15
C ARG A 629 3.57 24.44 -15.09
N ASP A 630 2.38 23.94 -15.40
CA ASP A 630 1.13 24.59 -15.09
C ASP A 630 0.63 24.06 -13.75
N TYR A 631 0.38 24.96 -12.81
CA TYR A 631 -0.15 24.59 -11.51
C TYR A 631 -1.61 25.01 -11.36
N ARG A 632 -2.46 24.05 -10.94
CA ARG A 632 -3.78 24.32 -10.39
C ARG A 632 -3.68 24.08 -8.88
N ILE A 633 -3.74 25.17 -8.11
CA ILE A 633 -3.74 25.10 -6.66
C ILE A 633 -5.20 25.08 -6.19
N ARG A 634 -5.56 24.04 -5.45
CA ARG A 634 -6.92 23.86 -4.93
C ARG A 634 -6.88 23.99 -3.42
N PHE A 635 -7.31 25.15 -2.91
CA PHE A 635 -7.48 25.39 -1.49
C PHE A 635 -8.84 24.87 -1.06
N ARG A 636 -8.82 23.75 -0.33
CA ARG A 636 -10.03 23.04 0.09
C ARG A 636 -10.66 23.73 1.30
N ASN A 637 -11.98 23.69 1.41
CA ASN A 637 -12.75 24.32 2.49
C ASN A 637 -12.30 25.77 2.76
N THR A 638 -12.10 26.55 1.69
CA THR A 638 -11.52 27.88 1.73
C THR A 638 -12.34 28.83 0.86
N LYS A 639 -12.73 29.98 1.43
CA LYS A 639 -13.43 31.06 0.71
C LYS A 639 -12.53 31.75 -0.31
N GLU A 640 -13.15 32.42 -1.26
CA GLU A 640 -12.46 33.41 -2.08
C GLU A 640 -11.87 34.50 -1.17
N PRO A 641 -10.55 34.72 -1.20
CA PRO A 641 -9.91 35.74 -0.36
C PRO A 641 -10.14 37.13 -0.90
N SER A 642 -9.99 38.16 -0.05
CA SER A 642 -10.12 39.58 -0.47
C SER A 642 -9.01 40.02 -1.41
N TYR A 643 -7.83 39.41 -1.30
CA TYR A 643 -6.74 39.65 -2.24
C TYR A 643 -5.99 38.35 -2.53
N VAL A 644 -5.43 38.28 -3.73
CA VAL A 644 -4.52 37.24 -4.20
C VAL A 644 -3.33 37.90 -4.86
N LYS A 645 -2.13 37.48 -4.46
CA LYS A 645 -0.88 37.90 -5.10
C LYS A 645 -0.07 36.69 -5.46
N VAL A 646 0.33 36.58 -6.72
CA VAL A 646 1.12 35.47 -7.25
C VAL A 646 2.41 36.00 -7.85
N ASN A 647 3.52 35.49 -7.36
CA ASN A 647 4.85 35.86 -7.81
C ASN A 647 5.65 34.62 -8.23
N VAL A 648 6.43 34.76 -9.31
CA VAL A 648 7.52 33.87 -9.65
C VAL A 648 8.81 34.61 -9.36
N ASN A 649 9.56 34.12 -8.36
CA ASN A 649 10.66 34.89 -7.73
C ASN A 649 10.20 36.27 -7.26
N LYS A 650 10.70 37.35 -7.87
CA LYS A 650 10.38 38.74 -7.52
C LYS A 650 9.29 39.35 -8.41
N PHE A 651 8.87 38.65 -9.46
CA PHE A 651 7.98 39.18 -10.48
C PHE A 651 6.56 38.69 -10.27
N GLU A 652 5.62 39.62 -10.28
CA GLU A 652 4.19 39.28 -10.31
C GLU A 652 3.83 38.66 -11.67
N VAL A 653 3.05 37.58 -11.66
CA VAL A 653 2.68 36.84 -12.86
C VAL A 653 1.15 36.75 -12.98
N ASP A 654 0.70 36.53 -14.22
CA ASP A 654 -0.71 36.35 -14.52
C ASP A 654 -1.21 34.99 -13.94
N PHE A 655 -2.44 35.02 -13.45
CA PHE A 655 -3.11 33.85 -12.91
C PHE A 655 -4.63 33.97 -13.11
N GLU A 656 -5.31 32.85 -13.03
CA GLU A 656 -6.76 32.77 -13.05
C GLU A 656 -7.26 32.22 -11.72
N THR A 657 -8.46 32.64 -11.30
CA THR A 657 -9.11 32.16 -10.09
C THR A 657 -10.49 31.60 -10.40
N ASN A 658 -10.90 30.62 -9.63
CA ASN A 658 -12.25 30.09 -9.61
C ASN A 658 -12.64 29.72 -8.19
N PHE A 659 -13.92 29.79 -7.88
CA PHE A 659 -14.50 29.31 -6.63
C PHE A 659 -15.65 28.37 -6.95
N ASP A 660 -15.63 27.19 -6.38
CA ASP A 660 -16.61 26.13 -6.59
C ASP A 660 -17.00 25.49 -5.25
N GLU A 661 -18.26 25.66 -4.87
CA GLU A 661 -18.85 25.16 -3.62
C GLU A 661 -18.03 25.48 -2.37
N ASN A 662 -17.03 24.65 -2.07
CA ASN A 662 -16.20 24.71 -0.87
C ASN A 662 -14.73 24.98 -1.15
N ASP A 663 -14.34 25.17 -2.41
CA ASP A 663 -12.95 25.20 -2.81
C ASP A 663 -12.59 26.45 -3.58
N PHE A 664 -11.44 27.04 -3.28
CA PHE A 664 -10.86 28.15 -4.00
C PHE A 664 -9.69 27.67 -4.86
N TYR A 665 -9.72 27.96 -6.15
CA TYR A 665 -8.73 27.54 -7.14
C TYR A 665 -7.90 28.73 -7.61
N ILE A 666 -6.61 28.52 -7.76
CA ILE A 666 -5.69 29.41 -8.45
C ILE A 666 -4.98 28.62 -9.53
N TYR A 667 -5.08 29.09 -10.77
CA TYR A 667 -4.36 28.50 -11.90
C TYR A 667 -3.21 29.42 -12.31
N VAL A 668 -1.99 28.88 -12.33
CA VAL A 668 -0.78 29.60 -12.70
C VAL A 668 -0.08 28.84 -13.82
N PRO A 669 -0.13 29.31 -15.08
CA PRO A 669 0.50 28.63 -16.21
C PRO A 669 1.99 28.93 -16.31
N ASN A 670 2.71 28.04 -16.97
CA ASN A 670 4.10 28.22 -17.42
C ASN A 670 5.12 28.62 -16.34
N VAL A 671 4.98 28.09 -15.14
CA VAL A 671 5.91 28.35 -14.03
C VAL A 671 7.22 27.61 -14.27
N PRO A 672 8.38 28.27 -14.38
CA PRO A 672 9.67 27.59 -14.47
C PRO A 672 9.93 26.76 -13.21
N THR A 673 10.29 25.49 -13.36
CA THR A 673 10.52 24.59 -12.23
C THR A 673 11.75 24.93 -11.44
N THR A 674 12.67 25.72 -12.03
CA THR A 674 13.88 26.24 -11.38
C THR A 674 13.65 27.54 -10.60
N GLU A 675 12.43 28.08 -10.58
CA GLU A 675 12.08 29.33 -9.92
C GLU A 675 11.03 29.12 -8.84
N GLN A 676 11.01 30.01 -7.85
CA GLN A 676 10.07 29.90 -6.74
C GLN A 676 8.71 30.52 -7.12
N LEU A 677 7.64 29.75 -6.97
CA LEU A 677 6.26 30.23 -7.01
C LEU A 677 5.80 30.57 -5.59
N THR A 678 5.32 31.80 -5.40
CA THR A 678 4.75 32.27 -4.12
C THR A 678 3.36 32.79 -4.33
N ILE A 679 2.40 32.25 -3.58
CA ILE A 679 0.99 32.64 -3.59
C ILE A 679 0.63 33.16 -2.21
N ASN A 680 0.22 34.43 -2.13
CA ASN A 680 -0.25 35.08 -0.92
C ASN A 680 -1.75 35.40 -1.07
N CYS A 681 -2.54 34.95 -0.10
CA CYS A 681 -4.00 35.19 -0.07
C CYS A 681 -4.43 35.65 1.31
N GLY A 682 -5.44 36.49 1.37
CA GLY A 682 -6.00 36.90 2.66
C GLY A 682 -6.93 38.11 2.62
N GLY A 683 -6.92 38.87 3.69
CA GLY A 683 -7.71 40.07 3.88
C GLY A 683 -9.05 39.87 4.59
N GLN A 684 -9.43 38.64 4.90
CA GLN A 684 -10.63 38.26 5.66
C GLN A 684 -10.48 36.86 6.22
N ALA A 685 -11.38 36.44 7.10
CA ALA A 685 -11.46 35.04 7.53
C ALA A 685 -11.76 34.15 6.30
N ILE A 686 -10.85 33.24 5.99
CA ILE A 686 -10.84 32.46 4.75
C ILE A 686 -11.47 31.08 4.87
N GLU A 687 -11.62 30.59 6.08
CA GLU A 687 -12.25 29.29 6.33
C GLU A 687 -13.75 29.36 6.04
N ILE A 688 -14.29 28.43 5.25
CA ILE A 688 -15.72 28.33 4.97
C ILE A 688 -16.47 27.77 6.16
N ASP A 689 -15.80 26.92 6.93
CA ASP A 689 -16.39 26.15 8.02
C ASP A 689 -17.55 25.23 7.57
N ALA A 690 -17.44 24.70 6.35
CA ALA A 690 -18.39 23.72 5.80
C ALA A 690 -18.21 22.39 6.53
N VAL A 691 -18.89 22.28 7.68
CA VAL A 691 -18.86 21.07 8.54
C VAL A 691 -19.86 20.06 8.01
N ARG A 692 -19.50 18.79 8.10
CA ARG A 692 -20.43 17.69 7.87
C ARG A 692 -21.60 17.75 8.86
N ILE A 693 -22.81 17.68 8.36
CA ILE A 693 -24.06 17.70 9.15
C ILE A 693 -24.87 16.44 8.83
N ILE A 694 -25.13 15.60 9.85
CA ILE A 694 -25.81 14.32 9.64
C ILE A 694 -27.26 14.49 9.17
N ASN A 695 -27.92 15.55 9.59
CA ASN A 695 -29.31 15.83 9.16
C ASN A 695 -29.38 16.13 7.66
N GLU A 696 -28.37 16.77 7.06
CA GLU A 696 -28.29 16.99 5.62
C GLU A 696 -28.17 15.68 4.87
N GLU A 697 -27.34 14.76 5.35
CA GLU A 697 -27.20 13.43 4.75
C GLU A 697 -28.48 12.60 4.84
N ILE A 698 -29.21 12.71 5.95
CA ILE A 698 -30.49 12.04 6.14
C ILE A 698 -31.56 12.68 5.23
N ASP A 699 -31.54 13.99 5.08
CA ASP A 699 -32.43 14.70 4.15
C ASP A 699 -32.19 14.29 2.69
N GLU A 700 -30.93 14.12 2.29
CA GLU A 700 -30.58 13.56 0.98
C GLU A 700 -31.13 12.12 0.78
N ILE A 701 -31.12 11.31 1.83
CA ILE A 701 -31.71 9.96 1.78
C ILE A 701 -33.22 10.07 1.54
N ILE A 702 -33.91 10.95 2.27
CA ILE A 702 -35.37 11.18 2.10
C ILE A 702 -35.64 11.65 0.66
N ASN A 703 -34.89 12.64 0.19
CA ASN A 703 -35.04 13.20 -1.16
C ASN A 703 -34.88 12.13 -2.26
N GLY A 704 -33.95 11.21 -2.10
CA GLY A 704 -33.67 10.13 -3.06
C GLY A 704 -34.72 9.00 -3.08
N LEU A 705 -35.67 8.95 -2.14
CA LEU A 705 -36.67 7.90 -2.09
C LEU A 705 -37.78 8.08 -3.13
N LEU A 706 -38.22 7.00 -3.74
CA LEU A 706 -39.37 6.96 -4.67
C LEU A 706 -40.68 6.76 -3.89
N ILE A 707 -41.10 7.81 -3.18
CA ILE A 707 -42.36 7.90 -2.43
C ILE A 707 -43.04 9.21 -2.72
N GLU A 708 -44.31 9.36 -2.32
CA GLU A 708 -45.07 10.59 -2.50
C GLU A 708 -44.39 11.81 -1.85
N THR A 709 -44.38 12.96 -2.54
CA THR A 709 -43.71 14.18 -2.08
C THR A 709 -44.25 14.67 -0.73
N ASP A 710 -45.56 14.69 -0.56
CA ASP A 710 -46.20 15.09 0.71
C ASP A 710 -45.81 14.16 1.88
N LEU A 711 -45.49 12.90 1.57
CA LEU A 711 -45.00 11.94 2.57
C LEU A 711 -43.56 12.22 2.95
N LYS A 712 -42.71 12.69 2.00
CA LYS A 712 -41.36 13.15 2.30
C LYS A 712 -41.37 14.34 3.26
N GLU A 713 -42.22 15.35 3.00
CA GLU A 713 -42.38 16.51 3.87
C GLU A 713 -42.74 16.09 5.32
N LYS A 714 -43.77 15.24 5.44
CA LYS A 714 -44.17 14.71 6.77
C LYS A 714 -43.07 13.95 7.48
N ILE A 715 -42.24 13.17 6.76
CA ILE A 715 -41.13 12.46 7.31
C ILE A 715 -40.07 13.43 7.80
N ALA A 716 -39.71 14.43 7.02
CA ALA A 716 -38.75 15.47 7.37
C ALA A 716 -39.20 16.25 8.62
N ASP A 717 -40.48 16.67 8.68
CA ASP A 717 -41.06 17.33 9.84
C ASP A 717 -40.97 16.49 11.12
N ILE A 718 -41.17 15.18 10.98
CA ILE A 718 -41.04 14.26 12.14
C ILE A 718 -39.58 14.08 12.54
N LEU A 719 -38.68 13.82 11.58
CA LEU A 719 -37.29 13.50 11.88
C LEU A 719 -36.54 14.71 12.44
N PHE A 720 -36.73 15.89 11.84
CA PHE A 720 -35.98 17.10 12.20
C PHE A 720 -36.71 18.03 13.19
N GLY A 721 -37.97 17.73 13.51
CA GLY A 721 -38.74 18.52 14.49
C GLY A 721 -38.35 18.26 15.95
N ASP A 722 -38.86 19.07 16.88
CA ASP A 722 -38.47 19.09 18.29
C ASP A 722 -39.09 17.99 19.16
N MET A 723 -39.73 17.00 18.56
CA MET A 723 -40.35 15.90 19.29
C MET A 723 -39.30 14.97 19.92
N SER A 724 -39.63 14.40 21.11
CA SER A 724 -38.80 13.36 21.68
C SER A 724 -38.70 12.14 20.75
N ILE A 725 -37.60 11.40 20.79
CA ILE A 725 -37.36 10.19 19.98
C ILE A 725 -38.52 9.18 20.11
N ARG A 726 -39.08 9.02 21.30
CA ARG A 726 -40.25 8.15 21.53
C ARG A 726 -41.47 8.61 20.72
N LYS A 727 -41.73 9.91 20.69
CA LYS A 727 -42.85 10.50 19.91
C LYS A 727 -42.56 10.38 18.42
N LYS A 728 -41.33 10.65 17.98
CA LYS A 728 -40.91 10.47 16.58
C LYS A 728 -41.12 9.02 16.10
N ARG A 729 -40.71 8.02 16.90
CA ARG A 729 -40.96 6.60 16.58
C ARG A 729 -42.43 6.26 16.40
N ILE A 730 -43.31 6.81 17.24
CA ILE A 730 -44.75 6.60 17.14
C ILE A 730 -45.28 7.30 15.88
N ALA A 731 -44.88 8.53 15.62
CA ALA A 731 -45.30 9.29 14.44
C ALA A 731 -44.90 8.60 13.14
N ILE A 732 -43.67 8.13 13.03
CA ILE A 732 -43.21 7.36 11.84
C ILE A 732 -44.03 6.10 11.63
N ARG A 733 -44.39 5.35 12.70
CA ARG A 733 -45.21 4.16 12.58
C ARG A 733 -46.65 4.46 12.10
N LYS A 734 -47.18 5.60 12.48
CA LYS A 734 -48.52 6.07 12.02
C LYS A 734 -48.54 6.36 10.53
N LEU A 735 -47.42 6.68 9.91
CA LEU A 735 -47.35 6.92 8.46
C LEU A 735 -47.69 5.71 7.61
N LYS A 736 -47.81 4.51 8.21
CA LYS A 736 -48.35 3.32 7.55
C LYS A 736 -49.76 3.55 7.02
N SER A 737 -50.60 4.28 7.76
CA SER A 737 -51.94 4.65 7.31
C SER A 737 -51.96 5.67 6.16
N HIS A 738 -50.84 6.33 5.89
CA HIS A 738 -50.63 7.26 4.79
C HIS A 738 -49.88 6.64 3.61
N GLY A 739 -49.77 5.27 3.60
CA GLY A 739 -49.14 4.54 2.48
C GLY A 739 -47.63 4.26 2.63
N LEU A 740 -46.96 4.64 3.72
CA LEU A 740 -45.56 4.37 3.91
C LEU A 740 -45.30 2.85 4.10
N ASN A 741 -44.46 2.26 3.27
CA ASN A 741 -44.10 0.88 3.32
C ASN A 741 -43.40 0.51 4.64
N ARG A 742 -43.65 -0.70 5.14
CA ARG A 742 -43.05 -1.20 6.38
C ARG A 742 -41.52 -1.22 6.37
N LEU A 743 -40.87 -1.41 5.21
CA LEU A 743 -39.41 -1.35 5.08
C LEU A 743 -38.86 0.05 5.32
N PHE A 744 -39.51 1.07 4.76
CA PHE A 744 -39.16 2.47 5.00
C PHE A 744 -39.40 2.86 6.47
N ILE A 745 -40.49 2.41 7.09
CA ILE A 745 -40.73 2.62 8.51
C ILE A 745 -39.57 2.10 9.36
N LYS A 746 -39.12 0.87 9.10
CA LYS A 746 -37.99 0.28 9.80
C LYS A 746 -36.70 1.08 9.61
N MET A 747 -36.44 1.53 8.38
CA MET A 747 -35.30 2.37 8.03
C MET A 747 -35.31 3.69 8.80
N PHE A 748 -36.42 4.42 8.79
CA PHE A 748 -36.53 5.72 9.48
C PHE A 748 -36.43 5.57 11.01
N ILE A 749 -36.99 4.50 11.59
CA ILE A 749 -36.80 4.21 13.02
C ILE A 749 -35.35 4.00 13.36
N LYS A 750 -34.60 3.34 12.48
CA LYS A 750 -33.14 3.15 12.64
C LYS A 750 -32.39 4.48 12.51
N LEU A 751 -32.75 5.31 11.53
CA LEU A 751 -32.13 6.62 11.33
C LEU A 751 -32.32 7.57 12.52
N LEU A 752 -33.41 7.42 13.29
CA LEU A 752 -33.61 8.19 14.53
C LEU A 752 -32.52 7.96 15.57
N GLU A 753 -31.86 6.81 15.55
CA GLU A 753 -30.74 6.52 16.48
C GLU A 753 -29.52 7.40 16.18
N TYR A 754 -29.34 7.81 14.92
CA TYR A 754 -28.21 8.62 14.48
C TYR A 754 -28.45 10.12 14.61
N ILE A 755 -29.70 10.58 14.47
CA ILE A 755 -30.08 11.98 14.70
C ILE A 755 -29.80 12.43 16.13
N SER A 756 -29.85 11.52 17.12
CA SER A 756 -29.60 11.83 18.51
C SER A 756 -28.12 11.96 18.91
N GLU A 757 -27.22 11.69 17.99
CA GLU A 757 -25.76 11.77 18.20
C GLU A 757 -25.15 13.14 17.82
N ILE A 758 -25.96 14.17 17.53
CA ILE A 758 -25.52 15.52 17.17
C ILE A 758 -25.21 16.35 18.42
#